data_8f37d600f4a54ae70cb468bc9d24abdb
#
_entry.id   8f37d600f4a54ae70cb468bc9d24abdb
#
_cell.length_a   1.000
_cell.length_b   1.000
_cell.length_c   1.000
_cell.angle_alpha   90.00
_cell.angle_beta   90.00
_cell.angle_gamma   90.00
#
_symmetry.space_group_name_H-M   'P 1'
#
loop_
_entity.id
_entity.type
_entity.pdbx_description
1 polymer ?
#
loop_
_entity_poly.entity_id
_entity_poly.type
_entity_poly.pdbx_seq_one_letter_code
_entity_poly.pdbx_strand_id
1 'polypeptide(L)'
;MRIRPIIPLLLLCLPVLTTRSQGLLFKSEDSLLTQRTSLHVFDTHPPVFQDNFFIEFDLSLWDNANLGYVLDVADNINDNSYSLSYLYNNGAGTLNFNIDRKSNKLVIPLPASLLHKKAWFKVRMDFDLTNDNVAIDVNNTVFLAQHLGFKPKMTANIVFGKNQLYTEVPNMALRNLTVGDDNKQYFFPLNEWNGTIVHDSTGAPRGTVENPVWLINESFFWKPVYTHSSTAVAGLNFNPLDQNLFIFTHDSLITYHPDLRGVTYSAYANPMPVPMVLGKSIFNPRQHKCYVYELFDVPKGAPSIAALGMDSGSLRWTTVGKVNLTSQLHHHNIFYDARQDEMYLFGGYGQYSYHNAFLRYNDTADSWQKVIFKGDTITPRFFAATGPGDEPNTLFLFGGYGNESGSQVVGGRQYYDFYRIDLMTHTVRKCWTISPDSGVFVPANNLVLSRDKQYFYALCYPHEVAKTELKLYRFSVKDGSYTIVSAPIPVASMRIESDINLFYSAKTDEFLCTVQEFADRQRSVIKVYTLASPPVPTGQYLASLQPPVKPGRAWMWIIVAGFVLGGGGIGVALWWRPRRPAVEIQPMVDEKIAVNEGPVAEPEGSRNAVYLMGEFVAYDRKGNDITHLFSPKIKQLFVLILLHSMDGKGIGSKKISAKLWPEKEPAKTKNIKGVTFNHLRSILSDIEGIELVFQDDHYYFRFGEAFFCDFCVLSDFMGRSGPLAGGWTPDRLRLIARGPLLGDMPESVLDDFKSHFEERLIGLLIPEMKRLYEAGDFKPAQDIAKLILTIDSFNEEALKYQLKSCRRLKGIEYSRKAYDQFTQGYEKSLGVAYHVSFDKIVQ
;
A
#
# COMPACT_ATOMS: atom_id res chain seq x y z
N MET A 1 21.89 -61.16 -16.05
CA MET A 1 21.42 -59.83 -16.50
C MET A 1 20.63 -59.19 -15.37
N ARG A 2 21.26 -58.39 -14.52
CA ARG A 2 20.64 -57.75 -13.35
C ARG A 2 20.36 -56.28 -13.65
N ILE A 3 19.12 -55.95 -13.72
CA ILE A 3 18.63 -54.57 -13.90
C ILE A 3 18.64 -53.88 -12.52
N ARG A 4 19.45 -52.84 -12.34
CA ARG A 4 19.42 -51.94 -11.19
C ARG A 4 18.39 -50.84 -11.46
N PRO A 5 17.48 -50.55 -10.54
CA PRO A 5 16.62 -49.37 -10.67
C PRO A 5 17.41 -48.11 -10.29
N ILE A 6 17.50 -47.17 -11.22
CA ILE A 6 17.96 -45.81 -10.99
C ILE A 6 16.77 -45.03 -10.45
N ILE A 7 16.85 -44.62 -9.18
CA ILE A 7 15.91 -43.68 -8.57
C ILE A 7 16.37 -42.29 -9.00
N PRO A 8 15.59 -41.49 -9.73
CA PRO A 8 15.93 -40.10 -9.99
C PRO A 8 15.70 -39.30 -8.70
N LEU A 9 16.78 -38.75 -8.16
CA LEU A 9 16.72 -37.74 -7.10
C LEU A 9 16.15 -36.48 -7.69
N LEU A 10 14.85 -36.23 -7.46
CA LEU A 10 14.19 -34.99 -7.81
C LEU A 10 14.70 -33.91 -6.84
N LEU A 11 15.75 -33.19 -7.23
CA LEU A 11 16.13 -31.93 -6.59
C LEU A 11 15.02 -30.93 -6.88
N LEU A 12 14.15 -30.69 -5.88
CA LEU A 12 13.27 -29.55 -5.86
C LEU A 12 14.13 -28.28 -5.72
N CYS A 13 14.59 -27.76 -6.85
CA CYS A 13 15.02 -26.36 -6.93
C CYS A 13 13.77 -25.49 -6.72
N LEU A 14 13.51 -25.13 -5.48
CA LEU A 14 12.67 -23.95 -5.22
C LEU A 14 13.37 -22.76 -5.89
N PRO A 15 12.74 -22.07 -6.85
CA PRO A 15 13.32 -20.84 -7.36
C PRO A 15 13.39 -19.88 -6.17
N VAL A 16 14.58 -19.51 -5.75
CA VAL A 16 14.80 -18.34 -4.91
C VAL A 16 14.32 -17.17 -5.76
N LEU A 17 13.11 -16.72 -5.53
CA LEU A 17 12.59 -15.49 -6.09
C LEU A 17 13.47 -14.36 -5.55
N THR A 18 14.55 -14.05 -6.28
CA THR A 18 15.36 -12.87 -6.02
C THR A 18 14.45 -11.65 -6.21
N THR A 19 14.03 -11.07 -5.12
CA THR A 19 13.17 -9.91 -5.12
C THR A 19 13.98 -8.72 -5.62
N ARG A 20 13.67 -8.24 -6.82
CA ARG A 20 14.37 -7.13 -7.49
C ARG A 20 14.35 -5.81 -6.70
N SER A 21 13.57 -5.73 -5.62
CA SER A 21 13.33 -4.53 -4.82
C SER A 21 14.11 -4.50 -3.49
N GLN A 22 15.08 -5.38 -3.29
CA GLN A 22 15.92 -5.41 -2.09
C GLN A 22 17.28 -4.79 -2.36
N GLY A 23 17.89 -4.20 -1.33
CA GLY A 23 19.21 -3.60 -1.39
C GLY A 23 19.30 -2.29 -0.60
N LEU A 24 20.51 -1.78 -0.53
CA LEU A 24 20.86 -0.50 0.09
C LEU A 24 21.23 0.51 -1.02
N LEU A 25 20.53 1.63 -1.07
CA LEU A 25 20.88 2.78 -1.91
C LEU A 25 21.82 3.69 -1.13
N PHE A 26 22.87 4.14 -1.78
CA PHE A 26 23.84 5.06 -1.21
C PHE A 26 23.50 6.52 -1.56
N LYS A 27 23.32 7.36 -0.55
CA LYS A 27 23.27 8.81 -0.71
C LYS A 27 24.65 9.29 -1.11
N SER A 28 24.74 10.07 -2.16
CA SER A 28 25.97 10.48 -2.83
C SER A 28 26.18 11.99 -2.81
N GLU A 29 26.74 12.55 -3.86
CA GLU A 29 27.11 13.98 -3.98
C GLU A 29 25.94 14.96 -3.88
N ASP A 30 24.73 14.55 -4.19
CA ASP A 30 23.50 15.33 -4.03
C ASP A 30 23.12 15.56 -2.56
N SER A 31 23.86 14.90 -1.65
CA SER A 31 23.65 14.98 -0.22
C SER A 31 24.83 15.64 0.50
N LEU A 32 24.54 16.27 1.65
CA LEU A 32 25.59 16.81 2.52
C LEU A 32 26.58 15.71 2.92
N LEU A 33 27.85 16.03 3.08
CA LEU A 33 28.91 15.05 3.45
C LEU A 33 28.56 14.19 4.66
N THR A 34 27.90 14.79 5.66
CA THR A 34 27.44 14.09 6.86
C THR A 34 26.28 13.14 6.62
N GLN A 35 25.56 13.30 5.52
CA GLN A 35 24.38 12.51 5.15
C GLN A 35 24.69 11.45 4.11
N ARG A 36 25.92 11.37 3.57
CA ARG A 36 26.32 10.33 2.62
C ARG A 36 26.35 8.97 3.30
N THR A 37 25.98 7.93 2.56
CA THR A 37 25.87 6.57 3.10
C THR A 37 27.24 5.90 3.21
N SER A 38 27.42 5.17 4.31
CA SER A 38 28.57 4.31 4.59
C SER A 38 28.08 2.96 5.13
N LEU A 39 28.49 1.84 4.54
CA LEU A 39 28.21 0.51 5.05
C LEU A 39 29.52 -0.12 5.52
N HIS A 40 29.61 -0.38 6.82
CA HIS A 40 30.72 -1.08 7.46
C HIS A 40 30.35 -2.56 7.64
N VAL A 41 31.07 -3.45 6.98
CA VAL A 41 30.89 -4.90 7.10
C VAL A 41 31.86 -5.44 8.13
N PHE A 42 31.40 -6.24 9.10
CA PHE A 42 32.19 -6.76 10.23
C PHE A 42 32.73 -5.69 11.19
N ASP A 43 31.93 -4.68 11.48
CA ASP A 43 32.28 -3.48 12.23
C ASP A 43 33.15 -3.71 13.48
N THR A 44 32.83 -4.74 14.30
CA THR A 44 33.56 -4.99 15.56
C THR A 44 34.61 -6.10 15.46
N HIS A 45 34.45 -7.06 14.59
CA HIS A 45 35.32 -8.24 14.49
C HIS A 45 35.50 -8.68 13.03
N PRO A 46 36.32 -7.97 12.24
CA PRO A 46 36.58 -8.36 10.87
C PRO A 46 37.23 -9.75 10.82
N PRO A 47 36.81 -10.62 9.89
CA PRO A 47 37.44 -11.93 9.74
C PRO A 47 38.90 -11.79 9.27
N VAL A 48 39.70 -12.76 9.67
CA VAL A 48 41.07 -12.92 9.19
C VAL A 48 41.09 -14.08 8.23
N PHE A 49 41.48 -13.83 7.00
CA PHE A 49 41.62 -14.83 5.96
C PHE A 49 43.06 -15.29 5.76
N GLN A 50 43.25 -16.52 5.36
CA GLN A 50 44.52 -17.14 4.99
C GLN A 50 44.41 -17.68 3.58
N ASP A 51 45.47 -17.56 2.81
CA ASP A 51 45.64 -18.07 1.47
C ASP A 51 44.70 -17.46 0.40
N ASN A 52 43.40 -17.44 0.63
CA ASN A 52 42.44 -16.83 -0.30
C ASN A 52 41.18 -16.30 0.43
N PHE A 53 40.46 -15.38 -0.20
CA PHE A 53 39.11 -15.00 0.13
C PHE A 53 38.45 -14.23 -1.03
N PHE A 54 37.14 -14.07 -0.98
CA PHE A 54 36.44 -13.33 -2.01
C PHE A 54 35.41 -12.36 -1.41
N ILE A 55 35.08 -11.34 -2.20
CA ILE A 55 33.97 -10.40 -1.97
C ILE A 55 33.13 -10.41 -3.23
N GLU A 56 31.87 -10.79 -3.14
CA GLU A 56 30.90 -10.84 -4.25
C GLU A 56 29.67 -10.03 -3.91
N PHE A 57 29.19 -9.20 -4.84
CA PHE A 57 27.99 -8.40 -4.65
C PHE A 57 27.35 -8.02 -5.99
N ASP A 58 26.03 -7.70 -5.94
CA ASP A 58 25.37 -7.06 -7.06
C ASP A 58 25.46 -5.55 -6.89
N LEU A 59 25.93 -4.87 -7.92
CA LEU A 59 26.08 -3.42 -7.99
C LEU A 59 25.13 -2.82 -9.03
N SER A 60 24.53 -1.68 -8.72
CA SER A 60 23.83 -0.83 -9.69
C SER A 60 24.36 0.60 -9.59
N LEU A 61 24.76 1.17 -10.71
CA LEU A 61 25.17 2.57 -10.82
C LEU A 61 24.03 3.38 -11.42
N TRP A 62 23.51 4.35 -10.67
CA TRP A 62 22.30 5.07 -11.02
C TRP A 62 22.52 6.37 -11.77
N ASP A 63 23.68 6.98 -11.60
CA ASP A 63 24.10 8.16 -12.31
C ASP A 63 25.51 7.92 -12.86
N ASN A 64 25.62 7.85 -14.14
CA ASN A 64 26.87 7.57 -14.83
C ASN A 64 27.80 8.80 -14.97
N ALA A 65 27.33 9.97 -14.63
CA ALA A 65 28.13 11.20 -14.59
C ALA A 65 28.88 11.40 -13.26
N ASN A 66 28.61 10.54 -12.26
CA ASN A 66 29.16 10.66 -10.93
C ASN A 66 30.42 9.77 -10.76
N LEU A 67 31.29 10.15 -9.86
CA LEU A 67 32.50 9.41 -9.50
C LEU A 67 32.52 9.11 -7.99
N GLY A 68 33.31 8.16 -7.54
CA GLY A 68 33.55 7.90 -6.13
C GLY A 68 33.99 6.48 -5.81
N TYR A 69 34.14 6.22 -4.53
CA TYR A 69 34.60 4.91 -4.03
C TYR A 69 33.40 3.99 -3.81
N VAL A 70 33.43 2.84 -4.47
CA VAL A 70 32.45 1.77 -4.30
C VAL A 70 32.76 0.98 -3.05
N LEU A 71 34.05 0.56 -2.90
CA LEU A 71 34.52 -0.35 -1.87
C LEU A 71 35.95 0.01 -1.43
N ASP A 72 36.20 -0.07 -0.13
CA ASP A 72 37.53 -0.04 0.48
C ASP A 72 37.70 -1.26 1.39
N VAL A 73 38.82 -1.97 1.26
CA VAL A 73 39.21 -3.11 2.08
C VAL A 73 40.48 -2.76 2.81
N ALA A 74 40.41 -2.49 4.09
CA ALA A 74 41.59 -2.17 4.91
C ALA A 74 42.12 -3.44 5.59
N ASP A 75 43.39 -3.70 5.39
CA ASP A 75 44.13 -4.76 6.07
C ASP A 75 44.90 -4.19 7.25
N ASN A 76 44.34 -4.29 8.44
CA ASN A 76 44.94 -3.76 9.67
C ASN A 76 46.13 -4.58 10.16
N ILE A 77 46.41 -5.77 9.63
CA ILE A 77 47.58 -6.58 9.99
C ILE A 77 48.82 -6.06 9.23
N ASN A 78 48.68 -5.71 7.97
CA ASN A 78 49.77 -5.35 7.09
C ASN A 78 49.81 -3.83 6.76
N ASP A 79 48.91 -3.03 7.31
CA ASP A 79 48.78 -1.59 7.08
C ASP A 79 48.59 -1.23 5.58
N ASN A 80 47.86 -2.02 4.86
CA ASN A 80 47.56 -1.81 3.44
C ASN A 80 46.07 -1.55 3.23
N SER A 81 45.71 -0.92 2.12
CA SER A 81 44.32 -0.78 1.71
C SER A 81 44.11 -1.07 0.22
N TYR A 82 42.97 -1.68 -0.11
CA TYR A 82 42.61 -2.06 -1.48
C TYR A 82 41.25 -1.45 -1.78
N SER A 83 41.16 -0.65 -2.83
CA SER A 83 39.90 0.06 -3.13
C SER A 83 39.43 -0.19 -4.55
N LEU A 84 38.10 -0.25 -4.72
CA LEU A 84 37.42 -0.24 -6.00
C LEU A 84 36.70 1.11 -6.14
N SER A 85 37.12 1.94 -7.09
CA SER A 85 36.50 3.23 -7.37
C SER A 85 35.84 3.23 -8.75
N TYR A 86 34.76 4.00 -8.86
CA TYR A 86 34.09 4.28 -10.12
C TYR A 86 34.51 5.64 -10.65
N LEU A 87 34.83 5.70 -11.93
CA LEU A 87 35.13 6.92 -12.66
C LEU A 87 34.38 6.95 -13.98
N TYR A 88 33.69 8.03 -14.24
CA TYR A 88 33.06 8.31 -15.53
C TYR A 88 33.77 9.46 -16.23
N ASN A 89 34.27 9.22 -17.42
CA ASN A 89 34.97 10.22 -18.20
C ASN A 89 34.70 10.03 -19.70
N ASN A 90 34.43 11.14 -20.39
CA ASN A 90 34.24 11.19 -21.85
C ASN A 90 33.21 10.16 -22.38
N GLY A 91 32.12 9.93 -21.64
CA GLY A 91 31.07 9.00 -22.06
C GLY A 91 31.31 7.51 -21.72
N ALA A 92 32.40 7.21 -21.03
CA ALA A 92 32.77 5.85 -20.64
C ALA A 92 32.94 5.74 -19.11
N GLY A 93 32.35 4.71 -18.51
CA GLY A 93 32.53 4.36 -17.10
C GLY A 93 33.62 3.31 -16.92
N THR A 94 34.38 3.42 -15.84
CA THR A 94 35.39 2.42 -15.45
C THR A 94 35.31 2.12 -13.96
N LEU A 95 35.56 0.86 -13.60
CA LEU A 95 35.94 0.50 -12.22
C LEU A 95 37.45 0.40 -12.16
N ASN A 96 38.07 1.04 -11.17
CA ASN A 96 39.50 1.09 -11.00
C ASN A 96 39.86 0.42 -9.67
N PHE A 97 40.72 -0.60 -9.73
CA PHE A 97 41.26 -1.25 -8.54
C PHE A 97 42.59 -0.61 -8.17
N ASN A 98 42.70 -0.11 -6.93
CA ASN A 98 43.85 0.62 -6.44
C ASN A 98 44.41 0.00 -5.17
N ILE A 99 45.72 0.11 -4.98
CA ILE A 99 46.42 -0.25 -3.74
C ILE A 99 46.90 1.01 -3.07
N ASP A 100 46.75 1.11 -1.74
CA ASP A 100 47.22 2.22 -0.89
C ASP A 100 46.87 3.58 -1.49
N ARG A 101 45.81 3.63 -2.31
CA ARG A 101 45.32 4.88 -2.90
C ARG A 101 46.29 5.57 -3.86
N LYS A 102 47.42 4.98 -4.11
CA LYS A 102 48.51 5.59 -4.89
C LYS A 102 48.74 4.88 -6.22
N SER A 103 48.40 3.61 -6.32
CA SER A 103 48.72 2.78 -7.48
C SER A 103 47.47 2.19 -8.07
N ASN A 104 47.04 2.71 -9.21
CA ASN A 104 46.03 2.04 -10.03
C ASN A 104 46.63 0.78 -10.66
N LYS A 105 46.11 -0.36 -10.29
CA LYS A 105 46.61 -1.69 -10.75
C LYS A 105 45.76 -2.28 -11.87
N LEU A 106 44.50 -1.86 -11.96
CA LEU A 106 43.58 -2.41 -12.94
C LEU A 106 42.50 -1.36 -13.29
N VAL A 107 42.25 -1.20 -14.58
CA VAL A 107 41.14 -0.37 -15.12
C VAL A 107 40.18 -1.28 -15.84
N ILE A 108 38.96 -1.37 -15.37
CA ILE A 108 37.92 -2.25 -15.90
C ILE A 108 36.88 -1.39 -16.62
N PRO A 109 36.79 -1.45 -17.96
CA PRO A 109 35.77 -0.69 -18.67
C PRO A 109 34.38 -1.27 -18.45
N LEU A 110 33.40 -0.40 -18.21
CA LEU A 110 32.01 -0.77 -18.06
C LEU A 110 31.24 -0.49 -19.37
N PRO A 111 30.56 -1.49 -19.95
CA PRO A 111 29.66 -1.29 -21.08
C PRO A 111 28.56 -0.29 -20.74
N ALA A 112 28.17 0.56 -21.67
CA ALA A 112 27.10 1.53 -21.49
C ALA A 112 25.77 0.88 -21.05
N SER A 113 25.53 -0.37 -21.41
CA SER A 113 24.36 -1.17 -20.99
C SER A 113 24.30 -1.45 -19.49
N LEU A 114 25.41 -1.35 -18.76
CA LEU A 114 25.45 -1.49 -17.30
C LEU A 114 25.31 -0.15 -16.55
N LEU A 115 25.42 0.97 -17.25
CA LEU A 115 25.40 2.32 -16.68
C LEU A 115 24.02 2.96 -16.75
N HIS A 116 22.99 2.18 -16.43
CA HIS A 116 21.62 2.66 -16.33
C HIS A 116 21.10 2.54 -14.90
N LYS A 117 20.29 3.51 -14.50
CA LYS A 117 19.60 3.46 -13.22
C LYS A 117 18.92 2.10 -13.03
N LYS A 118 19.23 1.41 -11.93
CA LYS A 118 18.72 0.06 -11.58
C LYS A 118 19.13 -1.07 -12.53
N ALA A 119 20.14 -0.87 -13.39
CA ALA A 119 20.79 -2.00 -14.04
C ALA A 119 21.72 -2.68 -13.02
N TRP A 120 21.39 -3.92 -12.67
CA TRP A 120 22.18 -4.70 -11.72
C TRP A 120 23.18 -5.59 -12.46
N PHE A 121 24.43 -5.56 -12.00
CA PHE A 121 25.46 -6.45 -12.48
C PHE A 121 26.28 -6.99 -11.31
N LYS A 122 26.81 -8.19 -11.49
CA LYS A 122 27.60 -8.86 -10.46
C LYS A 122 29.04 -8.39 -10.53
N VAL A 123 29.62 -8.13 -9.37
CA VAL A 123 31.04 -7.88 -9.17
C VAL A 123 31.54 -8.93 -8.18
N ARG A 124 32.60 -9.67 -8.54
CA ARG A 124 33.28 -10.60 -7.65
C ARG A 124 34.77 -10.32 -7.68
N MET A 125 35.35 -10.18 -6.50
CA MET A 125 36.77 -9.94 -6.30
C MET A 125 37.37 -11.17 -5.56
N ASP A 126 38.17 -11.96 -6.22
CA ASP A 126 38.86 -13.11 -5.65
C ASP A 126 40.30 -12.71 -5.32
N PHE A 127 40.63 -12.68 -4.04
CA PHE A 127 41.98 -12.37 -3.53
C PHE A 127 42.74 -13.64 -3.29
N ASP A 128 43.78 -13.88 -4.08
CA ASP A 128 44.72 -15.01 -3.92
C ASP A 128 45.99 -14.49 -3.26
N LEU A 129 46.06 -14.65 -1.94
CA LEU A 129 47.16 -14.13 -1.13
C LEU A 129 48.44 -14.95 -1.33
N THR A 130 48.31 -16.21 -1.73
CA THR A 130 49.45 -17.13 -1.97
C THR A 130 50.15 -16.82 -3.29
N ASN A 131 49.40 -16.59 -4.36
CA ASN A 131 49.94 -16.30 -5.69
C ASN A 131 50.04 -14.78 -5.97
N ASP A 132 49.79 -13.94 -4.98
CA ASP A 132 49.91 -12.48 -5.02
C ASP A 132 49.14 -11.85 -6.20
N ASN A 133 47.87 -12.20 -6.32
CA ASN A 133 46.99 -11.65 -7.36
C ASN A 133 45.54 -11.43 -6.88
N VAL A 134 44.80 -10.63 -7.64
CA VAL A 134 43.36 -10.48 -7.53
C VAL A 134 42.70 -10.67 -8.90
N ALA A 135 41.71 -11.52 -8.96
CA ALA A 135 40.82 -11.63 -10.10
C ALA A 135 39.51 -10.88 -9.82
N ILE A 136 39.14 -9.96 -10.71
CA ILE A 136 37.90 -9.20 -10.60
C ILE A 136 36.99 -9.58 -11.77
N ASP A 137 35.91 -10.29 -11.45
CA ASP A 137 34.86 -10.64 -12.42
C ASP A 137 33.79 -9.55 -12.38
N VAL A 138 33.53 -8.93 -13.51
CA VAL A 138 32.43 -7.98 -13.72
C VAL A 138 31.51 -8.56 -14.77
N ASN A 139 30.36 -9.02 -14.35
CA ASN A 139 29.30 -9.57 -15.21
C ASN A 139 29.80 -10.66 -16.17
N ASN A 140 30.54 -11.66 -15.65
CA ASN A 140 31.18 -12.79 -16.33
C ASN A 140 32.40 -12.43 -17.23
N THR A 141 33.00 -11.26 -17.01
CA THR A 141 34.27 -10.89 -17.63
C THR A 141 35.33 -10.72 -16.56
N VAL A 142 36.36 -11.53 -16.60
CA VAL A 142 37.41 -11.56 -15.58
C VAL A 142 38.60 -10.71 -15.99
N PHE A 143 39.06 -9.90 -15.05
CA PHE A 143 40.23 -9.04 -15.15
C PHE A 143 41.24 -9.42 -14.05
N LEU A 144 42.51 -9.52 -14.35
CA LEU A 144 43.54 -10.02 -13.43
C LEU A 144 44.61 -8.94 -13.16
N ALA A 145 44.86 -8.66 -11.87
CA ALA A 145 45.99 -7.89 -11.43
C ALA A 145 46.98 -8.80 -10.64
N GLN A 146 48.26 -8.67 -10.86
CA GLN A 146 49.32 -9.52 -10.27
C GLN A 146 50.40 -8.63 -9.61
N HIS A 147 51.21 -9.23 -8.75
CA HIS A 147 52.34 -8.56 -8.04
C HIS A 147 51.86 -7.42 -7.18
N LEU A 148 50.86 -7.70 -6.32
CA LEU A 148 50.19 -6.75 -5.49
C LEU A 148 50.84 -6.55 -4.11
N GLY A 149 51.76 -7.44 -3.74
CA GLY A 149 52.43 -7.46 -2.46
C GLY A 149 51.61 -8.04 -1.32
N PHE A 150 50.63 -8.90 -1.61
CA PHE A 150 49.84 -9.56 -0.59
C PHE A 150 50.70 -10.36 0.39
N LYS A 151 50.21 -10.44 1.62
CA LYS A 151 50.76 -11.35 2.62
C LYS A 151 49.83 -12.53 2.79
N PRO A 152 50.35 -13.70 3.20
CA PRO A 152 49.54 -14.91 3.33
C PRO A 152 48.37 -14.84 4.32
N LYS A 153 48.32 -13.77 5.14
CA LYS A 153 47.31 -13.53 6.13
C LYS A 153 46.87 -12.06 6.08
N MET A 154 45.55 -11.84 5.98
CA MET A 154 44.96 -10.53 5.81
C MET A 154 43.69 -10.37 6.63
N THR A 155 43.46 -9.19 7.26
CA THR A 155 42.18 -8.80 7.79
C THR A 155 41.33 -8.17 6.70
N ALA A 156 40.05 -8.51 6.65
CA ALA A 156 39.12 -7.87 5.73
C ALA A 156 38.19 -6.90 6.48
N ASN A 157 38.65 -5.66 6.69
CA ASN A 157 37.78 -4.57 7.16
C ASN A 157 37.19 -3.88 5.93
N ILE A 158 35.92 -4.14 5.65
CA ILE A 158 35.25 -3.80 4.39
C ILE A 158 34.31 -2.65 4.59
N VAL A 159 34.46 -1.57 3.83
CA VAL A 159 33.58 -0.41 3.83
C VAL A 159 33.11 -0.11 2.41
N PHE A 160 31.81 0.02 2.23
CA PHE A 160 31.22 0.50 0.98
C PHE A 160 30.79 1.97 1.14
N GLY A 161 31.05 2.79 0.12
CA GLY A 161 30.68 4.20 0.11
C GLY A 161 31.64 5.09 0.93
N LYS A 162 31.07 6.05 1.67
CA LYS A 162 31.85 7.01 2.46
C LYS A 162 32.66 6.31 3.56
N ASN A 163 33.92 6.70 3.72
CA ASN A 163 34.74 6.34 4.87
C ASN A 163 35.43 7.57 5.43
N GLN A 164 36.33 7.40 6.42
CA GLN A 164 37.04 8.51 7.05
C GLN A 164 37.96 9.29 6.11
N LEU A 165 38.37 8.69 4.99
CA LEU A 165 39.35 9.21 4.05
C LEU A 165 38.74 9.61 2.72
N TYR A 166 37.62 8.97 2.35
CA TYR A 166 36.93 9.20 1.12
C TYR A 166 35.49 9.64 1.39
N THR A 167 35.15 10.77 0.83
CA THR A 167 33.81 11.36 0.95
C THR A 167 32.99 11.21 -0.33
N GLU A 168 33.64 10.98 -1.47
CA GLU A 168 33.01 10.80 -2.77
C GLU A 168 32.40 9.41 -2.87
N VAL A 169 31.09 9.38 -2.99
CA VAL A 169 30.28 8.16 -3.12
C VAL A 169 29.55 8.22 -4.45
N PRO A 170 29.67 7.22 -5.33
CA PRO A 170 28.89 7.21 -6.56
C PRO A 170 27.41 6.98 -6.26
N ASN A 171 26.54 7.44 -7.14
CA ASN A 171 25.12 7.10 -7.10
C ASN A 171 24.97 5.60 -7.38
N MET A 172 24.98 4.79 -6.35
CA MET A 172 24.97 3.34 -6.43
C MET A 172 23.98 2.70 -5.47
N ALA A 173 23.61 1.48 -5.79
CA ALA A 173 22.92 0.57 -4.89
C ALA A 173 23.63 -0.78 -4.82
N LEU A 174 23.55 -1.42 -3.68
CA LEU A 174 24.20 -2.68 -3.35
C LEU A 174 23.20 -3.70 -2.82
N ARG A 175 23.36 -4.97 -3.21
CA ARG A 175 22.60 -6.10 -2.64
C ARG A 175 23.38 -7.40 -2.75
N ASN A 176 22.90 -8.45 -2.08
CA ASN A 176 23.42 -9.80 -2.19
C ASN A 176 24.93 -9.88 -1.95
N LEU A 177 25.41 -9.19 -0.91
CA LEU A 177 26.83 -9.20 -0.57
C LEU A 177 27.23 -10.53 0.06
N THR A 178 28.26 -11.17 -0.48
CA THR A 178 28.90 -12.36 0.09
C THR A 178 30.36 -12.09 0.33
N VAL A 179 30.85 -12.41 1.52
CA VAL A 179 32.27 -12.34 1.86
C VAL A 179 32.70 -13.67 2.48
N GLY A 180 33.81 -14.25 2.06
CA GLY A 180 34.25 -15.50 2.63
C GLY A 180 35.40 -16.16 1.89
N ASP A 181 35.72 -17.38 2.32
CA ASP A 181 36.66 -18.29 1.70
C ASP A 181 35.96 -19.63 1.38
N ASP A 182 36.72 -20.63 0.96
CA ASP A 182 36.19 -21.95 0.63
C ASP A 182 35.55 -22.67 1.84
N ASN A 183 35.93 -22.29 3.06
CA ASN A 183 35.50 -22.93 4.30
C ASN A 183 34.32 -22.18 4.99
N LYS A 184 34.31 -20.88 4.86
CA LYS A 184 33.34 -20.04 5.59
C LYS A 184 32.90 -18.84 4.77
N GLN A 185 31.59 -18.69 4.61
CA GLN A 185 30.98 -17.61 3.87
C GLN A 185 29.94 -16.89 4.72
N TYR A 186 29.89 -15.58 4.55
CA TYR A 186 28.91 -14.68 5.17
C TYR A 186 28.10 -14.02 4.06
N PHE A 187 26.81 -14.29 4.04
CA PHE A 187 25.89 -13.70 3.07
C PHE A 187 25.03 -12.63 3.73
N PHE A 188 25.07 -11.42 3.17
CA PHE A 188 24.29 -10.27 3.57
C PHE A 188 23.27 -9.94 2.46
N PRO A 189 21.98 -10.27 2.63
CA PRO A 189 20.97 -9.98 1.63
C PRO A 189 20.77 -8.49 1.39
N LEU A 190 21.01 -7.65 2.41
CA LEU A 190 20.71 -6.22 2.48
C LEU A 190 19.21 -5.98 2.26
N ASN A 191 18.40 -6.73 2.99
CA ASN A 191 16.94 -6.72 2.90
C ASN A 191 16.26 -6.10 4.12
N GLU A 192 17.01 -5.35 4.90
CA GLU A 192 16.49 -4.54 5.99
C GLU A 192 15.50 -3.49 5.45
N TRP A 193 14.57 -3.10 6.32
CA TRP A 193 13.57 -2.08 6.02
C TRP A 193 13.78 -0.81 6.85
N ASN A 194 14.47 -0.91 8.00
CA ASN A 194 14.84 0.22 8.85
C ASN A 194 16.11 -0.07 9.67
N GLY A 195 16.54 0.94 10.42
CA GLY A 195 17.68 0.82 11.32
C GLY A 195 19.02 0.89 10.61
N THR A 196 20.08 0.83 11.43
CA THR A 196 21.49 0.99 11.02
C THR A 196 22.30 -0.28 11.18
N ILE A 197 21.69 -1.39 11.60
CA ILE A 197 22.35 -2.68 11.78
C ILE A 197 22.05 -3.57 10.58
N VAL A 198 23.11 -4.19 10.06
CA VAL A 198 23.04 -5.13 8.93
C VAL A 198 23.28 -6.55 9.44
N HIS A 199 22.40 -7.46 9.03
CA HIS A 199 22.41 -8.86 9.44
C HIS A 199 22.89 -9.77 8.30
N ASP A 200 23.63 -10.81 8.67
CA ASP A 200 23.88 -11.89 7.74
C ASP A 200 22.65 -12.82 7.60
N SER A 201 22.68 -13.75 6.67
CA SER A 201 21.58 -14.70 6.40
C SER A 201 21.22 -15.61 7.59
N THR A 202 22.07 -15.65 8.62
CA THR A 202 21.79 -16.37 9.88
C THR A 202 21.04 -15.49 10.89
N GLY A 203 20.83 -14.21 10.59
CA GLY A 203 20.26 -13.23 11.48
C GLY A 203 21.24 -12.66 12.51
N ALA A 204 22.55 -12.88 12.34
CA ALA A 204 23.55 -12.30 13.22
C ALA A 204 23.86 -10.85 12.79
N PRO A 205 23.88 -9.87 13.71
CA PRO A 205 24.31 -8.51 13.42
C PRO A 205 25.82 -8.51 13.16
N ARG A 206 26.23 -8.14 11.96
CA ARG A 206 27.63 -8.17 11.53
C ARG A 206 28.09 -6.92 10.81
N GLY A 207 27.24 -5.98 10.61
CA GLY A 207 27.61 -4.71 9.99
C GLY A 207 26.76 -3.56 10.49
N THR A 208 27.23 -2.34 10.22
CA THR A 208 26.52 -1.10 10.50
C THR A 208 26.45 -0.24 9.24
N VAL A 209 25.40 0.55 9.13
CA VAL A 209 25.21 1.49 8.02
C VAL A 209 24.87 2.87 8.53
N GLU A 210 25.58 3.89 8.06
CA GLU A 210 25.24 5.29 8.29
C GLU A 210 24.31 5.79 7.17
N ASN A 211 23.26 6.54 7.54
CA ASN A 211 22.31 7.16 6.63
C ASN A 211 21.69 6.19 5.59
N PRO A 212 21.17 5.04 6.00
CA PRO A 212 20.65 4.03 5.07
C PRO A 212 19.44 4.51 4.28
N VAL A 213 19.33 4.07 3.02
CA VAL A 213 18.11 4.13 2.21
C VAL A 213 17.81 2.71 1.72
N TRP A 214 16.93 2.04 2.43
CA TRP A 214 16.54 0.67 2.11
C TRP A 214 15.60 0.63 0.90
N LEU A 215 16.01 -0.01 -0.16
CA LEU A 215 15.28 -0.02 -1.45
C LEU A 215 13.87 -0.59 -1.35
N ILE A 216 13.61 -1.48 -0.41
CA ILE A 216 12.27 -2.03 -0.19
C ILE A 216 11.27 -0.91 0.14
N ASN A 217 11.69 0.12 0.87
CA ASN A 217 10.84 1.25 1.20
C ASN A 217 10.55 2.12 -0.03
N GLU A 218 11.53 2.29 -0.91
CA GLU A 218 11.37 3.04 -2.16
C GLU A 218 10.34 2.41 -3.10
N SER A 219 10.21 1.07 -3.01
CA SER A 219 9.29 0.28 -3.82
C SER A 219 7.96 -0.04 -3.12
N PHE A 220 7.74 0.44 -1.90
CA PHE A 220 6.51 0.23 -1.14
C PHE A 220 5.80 1.53 -0.76
N PHE A 221 6.54 2.56 -0.33
CA PHE A 221 5.98 3.85 0.06
C PHE A 221 5.99 4.86 -1.09
N TRP A 222 4.85 5.48 -1.31
CA TRP A 222 4.73 6.61 -2.21
C TRP A 222 5.45 7.84 -1.65
N LYS A 223 6.33 8.45 -2.44
CA LYS A 223 7.02 9.69 -2.09
C LYS A 223 6.30 10.87 -2.68
N PRO A 224 5.85 11.85 -1.89
CA PRO A 224 5.38 13.12 -2.42
C PRO A 224 6.58 13.88 -3.02
N VAL A 225 6.47 14.27 -4.28
CA VAL A 225 7.57 14.95 -5.01
C VAL A 225 7.21 16.36 -5.45
N TYR A 226 5.91 16.65 -5.61
CA TYR A 226 5.46 17.98 -5.99
C TYR A 226 4.02 18.23 -5.51
N THR A 227 3.75 19.49 -5.15
CA THR A 227 2.40 19.95 -4.79
C THR A 227 2.17 21.33 -5.41
N HIS A 228 1.00 21.51 -6.04
CA HIS A 228 0.58 22.77 -6.63
C HIS A 228 -0.84 23.10 -6.22
N SER A 229 -1.09 24.36 -5.84
CA SER A 229 -2.44 24.88 -5.56
C SER A 229 -2.93 25.68 -6.76
N SER A 230 -4.09 25.31 -7.30
CA SER A 230 -4.73 25.98 -8.42
C SER A 230 -6.06 26.63 -7.99
N THR A 231 -6.36 27.78 -8.60
CA THR A 231 -7.65 28.47 -8.43
C THR A 231 -8.76 27.90 -9.33
N ALA A 232 -8.44 26.91 -10.15
CA ALA A 232 -9.36 26.24 -11.06
C ALA A 232 -9.00 24.75 -11.19
N VAL A 233 -9.82 24.00 -11.91
CA VAL A 233 -9.48 22.64 -12.31
C VAL A 233 -8.31 22.69 -13.29
N ALA A 234 -7.27 21.91 -13.05
CA ALA A 234 -6.12 21.78 -13.93
C ALA A 234 -6.20 20.48 -14.74
N GLY A 235 -5.70 20.51 -15.97
CA GLY A 235 -5.51 19.30 -16.77
C GLY A 235 -4.25 18.57 -16.32
N LEU A 236 -4.31 17.26 -16.23
CA LEU A 236 -3.19 16.40 -15.83
C LEU A 236 -2.92 15.38 -16.92
N ASN A 237 -1.71 15.33 -17.44
CA ASN A 237 -1.34 14.35 -18.48
C ASN A 237 0.15 14.02 -18.44
N PHE A 238 0.50 12.88 -19.01
CA PHE A 238 1.87 12.39 -19.11
C PHE A 238 2.27 12.28 -20.59
N ASN A 239 3.40 12.88 -20.94
CA ASN A 239 3.97 12.72 -22.26
C ASN A 239 4.82 11.45 -22.35
N PRO A 240 4.39 10.43 -23.08
CA PRO A 240 5.14 9.17 -23.17
C PRO A 240 6.44 9.28 -23.98
N LEU A 241 6.62 10.35 -24.76
CA LEU A 241 7.83 10.58 -25.57
C LEU A 241 8.96 11.16 -24.73
N ASP A 242 8.68 12.26 -24.03
CA ASP A 242 9.65 12.96 -23.20
C ASP A 242 9.70 12.43 -21.77
N GLN A 243 8.72 11.60 -21.40
CA GLN A 243 8.55 11.04 -20.05
C GLN A 243 8.35 12.11 -18.96
N ASN A 244 7.73 13.23 -19.31
CA ASN A 244 7.41 14.34 -18.43
C ASN A 244 5.92 14.36 -18.07
N LEU A 245 5.60 14.86 -16.87
CA LEU A 245 4.24 15.08 -16.42
C LEU A 245 3.85 16.53 -16.65
N PHE A 246 2.71 16.75 -17.29
CA PHE A 246 2.16 18.08 -17.57
C PHE A 246 0.99 18.41 -16.65
N ILE A 247 0.99 19.63 -16.14
CA ILE A 247 -0.11 20.23 -15.40
C ILE A 247 -0.51 21.51 -16.15
N PHE A 248 -1.69 21.50 -16.75
CA PHE A 248 -2.25 22.60 -17.51
C PHE A 248 -3.09 23.48 -16.62
N THR A 249 -2.58 24.63 -16.25
CA THR A 249 -3.34 25.67 -15.55
C THR A 249 -3.99 26.63 -16.54
N HIS A 250 -4.71 27.63 -16.09
CA HIS A 250 -5.36 28.61 -16.96
C HIS A 250 -4.37 29.46 -17.80
N ASP A 251 -3.20 29.75 -17.26
CA ASP A 251 -2.24 30.71 -17.80
C ASP A 251 -0.86 30.12 -18.10
N SER A 252 -0.58 28.92 -17.62
CA SER A 252 0.76 28.32 -17.70
C SER A 252 0.73 26.80 -17.77
N LEU A 253 1.78 26.26 -18.41
CA LEU A 253 2.14 24.86 -18.36
C LEU A 253 3.19 24.66 -17.28
N ILE A 254 2.91 23.78 -16.33
CA ILE A 254 3.87 23.27 -15.38
C ILE A 254 4.31 21.91 -15.86
N THR A 255 5.61 21.73 -16.06
CA THR A 255 6.19 20.45 -16.46
C THR A 255 7.02 19.90 -15.30
N TYR A 256 6.61 18.75 -14.76
CA TYR A 256 7.42 18.01 -13.81
C TYR A 256 8.32 17.03 -14.57
N HIS A 257 9.62 17.10 -14.31
CA HIS A 257 10.65 16.25 -14.89
C HIS A 257 11.05 15.16 -13.90
N PRO A 258 10.62 13.90 -14.10
CA PRO A 258 10.89 12.83 -13.15
C PRO A 258 12.39 12.54 -12.95
N ASP A 259 13.20 12.68 -13.98
CA ASP A 259 14.65 12.47 -13.95
C ASP A 259 15.40 13.58 -13.20
N LEU A 260 14.97 14.82 -13.33
CA LEU A 260 15.57 15.98 -12.65
C LEU A 260 14.95 16.24 -11.27
N ARG A 261 13.84 15.56 -10.96
CA ARG A 261 13.02 15.80 -9.75
C ARG A 261 12.66 17.27 -9.55
N GLY A 262 12.45 17.97 -10.64
CA GLY A 262 12.20 19.40 -10.69
C GLY A 262 11.03 19.77 -11.58
N VAL A 263 10.60 21.02 -11.48
CA VAL A 263 9.53 21.58 -12.30
C VAL A 263 10.01 22.76 -13.11
N THR A 264 9.45 22.93 -14.32
CA THR A 264 9.58 24.13 -15.11
C THR A 264 8.22 24.76 -15.33
N TYR A 265 8.19 26.10 -15.38
CA TYR A 265 6.99 26.89 -15.63
C TYR A 265 7.11 27.59 -16.97
N SER A 266 6.12 27.42 -17.82
CA SER A 266 6.08 28.05 -19.13
C SER A 266 4.74 28.76 -19.33
N ALA A 267 4.77 30.10 -19.44
CA ALA A 267 3.56 30.87 -19.66
C ALA A 267 3.02 30.65 -21.07
N TYR A 268 1.70 30.64 -21.23
CA TYR A 268 1.07 30.61 -22.53
C TYR A 268 1.10 32.00 -23.20
N ALA A 269 1.18 32.02 -24.52
CA ALA A 269 1.03 33.24 -25.30
C ALA A 269 -0.40 33.80 -25.30
N ASN A 270 -1.39 32.96 -25.00
CA ASN A 270 -2.78 33.29 -24.72
C ASN A 270 -3.33 32.33 -23.67
N PRO A 271 -4.22 32.76 -22.78
CA PRO A 271 -4.76 31.89 -21.75
C PRO A 271 -5.50 30.71 -22.35
N MET A 272 -5.59 29.60 -21.57
CA MET A 272 -6.33 28.41 -21.95
C MET A 272 -7.81 28.76 -22.16
N PRO A 273 -8.37 28.54 -23.35
CA PRO A 273 -9.70 29.05 -23.69
C PRO A 273 -10.85 28.14 -23.21
N VAL A 274 -10.56 26.95 -22.69
CA VAL A 274 -11.54 25.96 -22.26
C VAL A 274 -11.61 25.91 -20.74
N PRO A 275 -12.76 26.23 -20.12
CA PRO A 275 -12.93 26.09 -18.67
C PRO A 275 -13.17 24.62 -18.34
N MET A 276 -12.14 23.89 -17.95
CA MET A 276 -12.28 22.49 -17.54
C MET A 276 -12.98 22.40 -16.20
N VAL A 277 -14.15 21.74 -16.16
CA VAL A 277 -14.90 21.39 -14.94
C VAL A 277 -15.07 19.87 -14.85
N LEU A 278 -15.54 19.26 -15.93
CA LEU A 278 -15.67 17.81 -16.11
C LEU A 278 -14.73 17.28 -17.18
N GLY A 279 -14.22 18.17 -17.99
CA GLY A 279 -13.29 17.90 -19.08
C GLY A 279 -11.92 17.48 -18.55
N LYS A 280 -11.14 16.90 -19.44
CA LYS A 280 -9.79 16.40 -19.17
C LYS A 280 -8.81 16.89 -20.22
N SER A 281 -7.57 16.48 -20.08
CA SER A 281 -6.55 16.66 -21.11
C SER A 281 -6.20 15.31 -21.74
N ILE A 282 -5.75 15.34 -22.99
CA ILE A 282 -5.19 14.18 -23.68
C ILE A 282 -3.99 14.58 -24.53
N PHE A 283 -2.96 13.76 -24.51
CA PHE A 283 -1.77 13.96 -25.33
C PHE A 283 -1.85 13.17 -26.65
N ASN A 284 -1.61 13.87 -27.76
CA ASN A 284 -1.42 13.28 -29.08
C ASN A 284 0.07 13.12 -29.35
N PRO A 285 0.64 11.92 -29.23
CA PRO A 285 2.08 11.72 -29.43
C PRO A 285 2.51 11.86 -30.91
N ARG A 286 1.59 11.71 -31.88
CA ARG A 286 1.89 11.80 -33.28
C ARG A 286 2.07 13.26 -33.73
N GLN A 287 1.24 14.15 -33.22
CA GLN A 287 1.28 15.58 -33.56
C GLN A 287 2.02 16.42 -32.51
N HIS A 288 2.56 15.83 -31.44
CA HIS A 288 3.14 16.56 -30.33
C HIS A 288 2.22 17.68 -29.80
N LYS A 289 0.93 17.35 -29.63
CA LYS A 289 -0.09 18.28 -29.15
C LYS A 289 -0.78 17.76 -27.92
N CYS A 290 -1.09 18.68 -27.03
CA CYS A 290 -2.04 18.41 -25.94
C CYS A 290 -3.38 19.03 -26.27
N TYR A 291 -4.45 18.27 -26.10
CA TYR A 291 -5.81 18.75 -26.17
C TYR A 291 -6.37 18.88 -24.75
N VAL A 292 -7.11 19.95 -24.53
CA VAL A 292 -7.99 20.14 -23.38
C VAL A 292 -9.41 20.30 -23.89
N TYR A 293 -10.37 19.80 -23.15
CA TYR A 293 -11.76 19.86 -23.58
C TYR A 293 -12.70 19.95 -22.38
N GLU A 294 -13.89 20.52 -22.65
CA GLU A 294 -15.05 20.47 -21.77
C GLU A 294 -16.24 19.91 -22.54
N LEU A 295 -17.09 19.16 -21.89
CA LEU A 295 -18.21 18.47 -22.54
C LEU A 295 -19.56 19.12 -22.29
N PHE A 296 -19.70 19.84 -21.19
CA PHE A 296 -20.99 20.29 -20.72
C PHE A 296 -20.93 21.73 -20.17
N ASP A 297 -22.02 22.47 -20.36
CA ASP A 297 -22.21 23.82 -19.84
C ASP A 297 -21.18 24.86 -20.33
N VAL A 298 -20.63 24.63 -21.52
CA VAL A 298 -19.80 25.62 -22.20
C VAL A 298 -20.71 26.66 -22.84
N PRO A 299 -20.46 27.97 -22.66
CA PRO A 299 -21.28 29.03 -23.27
C PRO A 299 -21.35 28.85 -24.81
N LYS A 300 -22.53 29.10 -25.38
CA LYS A 300 -22.74 28.96 -26.82
C LYS A 300 -21.72 29.75 -27.63
N GLY A 301 -20.98 29.06 -28.49
CA GLY A 301 -19.95 29.64 -29.36
C GLY A 301 -18.58 29.79 -28.69
N ALA A 302 -18.45 29.55 -27.40
CA ALA A 302 -17.16 29.48 -26.73
C ALA A 302 -16.40 28.17 -27.11
N PRO A 303 -15.07 28.15 -27.04
CA PRO A 303 -14.29 26.95 -27.25
C PRO A 303 -14.63 25.85 -26.25
N SER A 304 -14.94 24.65 -26.75
CA SER A 304 -15.11 23.45 -25.94
C SER A 304 -13.93 22.47 -26.07
N ILE A 305 -13.14 22.64 -27.16
CA ILE A 305 -11.93 21.84 -27.39
C ILE A 305 -10.84 22.79 -27.87
N ALA A 306 -9.67 22.72 -27.26
CA ALA A 306 -8.49 23.48 -27.65
C ALA A 306 -7.23 22.60 -27.67
N ALA A 307 -6.29 22.94 -28.54
CA ALA A 307 -5.02 22.27 -28.72
C ALA A 307 -3.84 23.19 -28.40
N LEU A 308 -2.83 22.64 -27.72
CA LEU A 308 -1.54 23.27 -27.47
C LEU A 308 -0.44 22.50 -28.19
N GLY A 309 0.27 23.14 -29.09
CA GLY A 309 1.47 22.58 -29.75
C GLY A 309 2.65 22.60 -28.77
N MET A 310 3.31 21.47 -28.60
CA MET A 310 4.41 21.32 -27.65
C MET A 310 5.78 21.61 -28.27
N ASP A 311 5.90 21.55 -29.57
CA ASP A 311 7.16 21.79 -30.33
C ASP A 311 7.44 23.27 -30.64
N SER A 312 6.48 24.14 -30.39
CA SER A 312 6.61 25.54 -30.73
C SER A 312 7.38 26.31 -29.65
N GLY A 313 8.30 27.19 -30.04
CA GLY A 313 8.99 28.09 -29.11
C GLY A 313 8.05 29.07 -28.37
N SER A 314 6.76 29.10 -28.72
CA SER A 314 5.70 29.86 -28.06
C SER A 314 4.50 28.97 -27.84
N LEU A 315 4.19 28.68 -26.57
CA LEU A 315 3.04 27.86 -26.17
C LEU A 315 1.74 28.65 -26.41
N ARG A 316 1.05 28.37 -27.50
CA ARG A 316 -0.20 29.03 -27.88
C ARG A 316 -1.34 28.05 -28.04
N TRP A 317 -2.45 28.33 -27.37
CA TRP A 317 -3.69 27.60 -27.53
C TRP A 317 -4.41 27.98 -28.81
N THR A 318 -4.91 26.97 -29.52
CA THR A 318 -5.77 27.11 -30.70
C THR A 318 -7.08 26.40 -30.44
N THR A 319 -8.19 27.05 -30.81
CA THR A 319 -9.53 26.44 -30.73
C THR A 319 -9.64 25.35 -31.79
N VAL A 320 -10.09 24.18 -31.39
CA VAL A 320 -10.36 23.02 -32.27
C VAL A 320 -11.85 22.83 -32.47
N GLY A 321 -12.65 22.94 -31.40
CA GLY A 321 -14.07 22.73 -31.44
C GLY A 321 -14.86 23.63 -30.49
N LYS A 322 -16.18 23.73 -30.73
CA LYS A 322 -17.15 24.51 -29.97
C LYS A 322 -18.40 23.71 -29.61
N VAL A 323 -18.37 22.41 -29.82
CA VAL A 323 -19.51 21.52 -29.62
C VAL A 323 -19.68 21.23 -28.10
N ASN A 324 -20.93 21.22 -27.64
CA ASN A 324 -21.33 20.72 -26.34
C ASN A 324 -22.05 19.39 -26.46
N LEU A 325 -21.86 18.51 -25.48
CA LEU A 325 -22.74 17.37 -25.28
C LEU A 325 -24.01 17.79 -24.51
N THR A 326 -25.09 17.05 -24.76
CA THR A 326 -26.36 17.27 -24.06
C THR A 326 -26.36 16.69 -22.63
N SER A 327 -25.41 15.81 -22.31
CA SER A 327 -25.30 15.13 -21.04
C SER A 327 -23.95 15.37 -20.40
N GLN A 328 -23.95 15.51 -19.07
CA GLN A 328 -22.73 15.46 -18.27
C GLN A 328 -22.13 14.05 -18.35
N LEU A 329 -20.83 13.95 -18.37
CA LEU A 329 -20.10 12.68 -18.33
C LEU A 329 -19.01 12.71 -17.26
N HIS A 330 -19.40 12.73 -15.98
CA HIS A 330 -18.46 12.63 -14.86
C HIS A 330 -17.65 11.32 -14.95
N HIS A 331 -16.38 11.36 -14.67
CA HIS A 331 -15.47 10.21 -14.66
C HIS A 331 -15.58 9.29 -15.88
N HIS A 332 -15.80 9.91 -17.05
CA HIS A 332 -15.67 9.20 -18.32
C HIS A 332 -14.19 8.84 -18.57
N ASN A 333 -13.96 7.85 -19.40
CA ASN A 333 -12.64 7.54 -19.91
C ASN A 333 -12.38 8.27 -21.21
N ILE A 334 -11.12 8.68 -21.41
CA ILE A 334 -10.64 9.27 -22.66
C ILE A 334 -9.43 8.48 -23.14
N PHE A 335 -9.33 8.26 -24.43
CA PHE A 335 -8.17 7.67 -25.07
C PHE A 335 -8.00 8.21 -26.48
N TYR A 336 -6.77 8.11 -26.98
CA TYR A 336 -6.39 8.59 -28.27
C TYR A 336 -5.92 7.45 -29.17
N ASP A 337 -6.54 7.30 -30.32
CA ASP A 337 -6.04 6.40 -31.36
C ASP A 337 -4.98 7.13 -32.21
N ALA A 338 -3.71 6.88 -31.91
CA ALA A 338 -2.60 7.54 -32.60
C ALA A 338 -2.48 7.17 -34.07
N ARG A 339 -3.09 6.08 -34.55
CA ARG A 339 -3.04 5.69 -35.97
C ARG A 339 -4.09 6.38 -36.80
N GLN A 340 -5.31 6.45 -36.27
CA GLN A 340 -6.43 7.13 -36.97
C GLN A 340 -6.41 8.64 -36.69
N ASP A 341 -5.60 9.09 -35.73
CA ASP A 341 -5.54 10.49 -35.26
C ASP A 341 -6.88 10.94 -34.67
N GLU A 342 -7.50 10.08 -33.86
CA GLU A 342 -8.87 10.25 -33.38
C GLU A 342 -8.94 10.20 -31.85
N MET A 343 -9.77 11.07 -31.29
CA MET A 343 -10.04 11.15 -29.85
C MET A 343 -11.38 10.46 -29.53
N TYR A 344 -11.37 9.58 -28.55
CA TYR A 344 -12.54 8.79 -28.12
C TYR A 344 -12.86 9.04 -26.65
N LEU A 345 -14.15 9.07 -26.33
CA LEU A 345 -14.69 9.01 -24.97
C LEU A 345 -15.44 7.70 -24.79
N PHE A 346 -15.44 7.20 -23.55
CA PHE A 346 -16.24 6.06 -23.15
C PHE A 346 -16.90 6.29 -21.79
N GLY A 347 -18.19 5.92 -21.69
CA GLY A 347 -18.90 5.84 -20.43
C GLY A 347 -19.14 7.19 -19.78
N GLY A 348 -19.12 7.22 -18.45
CA GLY A 348 -19.39 8.41 -17.66
C GLY A 348 -20.77 8.43 -17.03
N TYR A 349 -20.96 9.38 -16.10
CA TYR A 349 -22.21 9.58 -15.36
C TYR A 349 -22.72 11.01 -15.52
N GLY A 350 -24.01 11.19 -15.71
CA GLY A 350 -24.63 12.52 -15.71
C GLY A 350 -26.14 12.46 -15.83
N GLN A 351 -26.81 13.47 -15.29
CA GLN A 351 -28.28 13.58 -15.34
C GLN A 351 -29.00 12.29 -14.91
N TYR A 352 -28.53 11.71 -13.79
CA TYR A 352 -29.09 10.46 -13.20
C TYR A 352 -28.91 9.21 -14.10
N SER A 353 -27.97 9.24 -15.05
CA SER A 353 -27.75 8.13 -15.99
C SER A 353 -26.27 7.74 -16.06
N TYR A 354 -26.02 6.43 -16.10
CA TYR A 354 -24.73 5.84 -16.44
C TYR A 354 -24.69 5.58 -17.95
N HIS A 355 -23.55 5.76 -18.58
CA HIS A 355 -23.39 5.62 -20.00
C HIS A 355 -22.39 4.51 -20.36
N ASN A 356 -22.51 3.93 -21.55
CA ASN A 356 -21.58 2.96 -22.13
C ASN A 356 -21.29 3.22 -23.61
N ALA A 357 -21.65 4.39 -24.09
CA ALA A 357 -21.38 4.76 -25.48
C ALA A 357 -19.89 5.08 -25.68
N PHE A 358 -19.36 4.65 -26.81
CA PHE A 358 -18.13 5.17 -27.37
C PHE A 358 -18.48 6.37 -28.25
N LEU A 359 -17.86 7.50 -27.95
CA LEU A 359 -18.02 8.75 -28.71
C LEU A 359 -16.69 9.12 -29.34
N ARG A 360 -16.66 9.37 -30.64
CA ARG A 360 -15.50 9.84 -31.37
C ARG A 360 -15.70 11.30 -31.73
N TYR A 361 -14.70 12.12 -31.51
CA TYR A 361 -14.73 13.51 -31.96
C TYR A 361 -14.40 13.57 -33.44
N ASN A 362 -15.25 14.26 -34.20
CA ASN A 362 -15.04 14.60 -35.60
C ASN A 362 -14.77 16.11 -35.70
N ASP A 363 -13.52 16.50 -36.03
CA ASP A 363 -13.06 17.89 -36.09
C ASP A 363 -13.69 18.64 -37.25
N THR A 364 -13.90 17.98 -38.40
CA THR A 364 -14.50 18.58 -39.58
C THR A 364 -15.98 18.93 -39.35
N ALA A 365 -16.71 18.08 -38.67
CA ALA A 365 -18.12 18.30 -38.35
C ALA A 365 -18.35 19.02 -37.02
N ASP A 366 -17.30 19.29 -36.27
CA ASP A 366 -17.33 19.79 -34.86
C ASP A 366 -18.41 19.07 -34.05
N SER A 367 -18.32 17.75 -33.99
CA SER A 367 -19.34 16.90 -33.32
C SER A 367 -18.77 15.65 -32.72
N TRP A 368 -19.36 15.24 -31.60
CA TRP A 368 -19.17 13.92 -31.00
C TRP A 368 -20.11 12.91 -31.63
N GLN A 369 -19.57 11.89 -32.27
CA GLN A 369 -20.31 10.88 -32.99
C GLN A 369 -20.24 9.55 -32.27
N LYS A 370 -21.38 8.90 -32.12
CA LYS A 370 -21.45 7.55 -31.51
C LYS A 370 -20.82 6.53 -32.46
N VAL A 371 -19.87 5.76 -31.93
CA VAL A 371 -19.25 4.63 -32.64
C VAL A 371 -19.76 3.32 -32.03
N ILE A 372 -20.15 2.38 -32.90
CA ILE A 372 -20.66 1.08 -32.45
C ILE A 372 -19.50 0.08 -32.44
N PHE A 373 -19.23 -0.44 -31.26
CA PHE A 373 -18.34 -1.57 -31.07
C PHE A 373 -19.14 -2.87 -30.98
N LYS A 374 -18.66 -3.91 -31.67
CA LYS A 374 -19.30 -5.25 -31.72
C LYS A 374 -18.70 -6.15 -30.63
N GLY A 375 -19.34 -7.29 -30.37
CA GLY A 375 -18.89 -8.28 -29.39
C GLY A 375 -19.56 -8.13 -28.04
N ASP A 376 -18.79 -8.25 -26.95
CA ASP A 376 -19.34 -8.20 -25.59
C ASP A 376 -19.80 -6.80 -25.22
N THR A 377 -20.93 -6.71 -24.54
CA THR A 377 -21.47 -5.45 -24.07
C THR A 377 -20.81 -5.04 -22.76
N ILE A 378 -20.30 -3.82 -22.71
CA ILE A 378 -19.84 -3.19 -21.45
C ILE A 378 -21.06 -2.55 -20.79
N THR A 379 -21.33 -2.92 -19.54
CA THR A 379 -22.41 -2.33 -18.74
C THR A 379 -22.20 -0.82 -18.58
N PRO A 380 -23.26 0.02 -18.64
CA PRO A 380 -23.17 1.45 -18.39
C PRO A 380 -22.50 1.76 -17.07
N ARG A 381 -21.44 2.59 -17.10
CA ARG A 381 -20.57 2.85 -15.93
C ARG A 381 -19.74 4.12 -16.02
N PHE A 382 -19.24 4.53 -14.90
CA PHE A 382 -18.19 5.53 -14.73
C PHE A 382 -17.13 5.00 -13.74
N PHE A 383 -16.04 5.70 -13.49
CA PHE A 383 -14.90 5.22 -12.69
C PHE A 383 -14.24 3.93 -13.22
N ALA A 384 -14.22 3.71 -14.53
CA ALA A 384 -13.42 2.65 -15.09
C ALA A 384 -11.98 3.13 -15.35
N ALA A 385 -11.01 2.21 -15.28
CA ALA A 385 -9.65 2.48 -15.73
C ALA A 385 -9.45 2.02 -17.16
N THR A 386 -8.74 2.82 -17.97
CA THR A 386 -8.33 2.46 -19.31
C THR A 386 -6.83 2.60 -19.49
N GLY A 387 -6.24 1.81 -20.37
CA GLY A 387 -4.82 1.90 -20.71
C GLY A 387 -4.46 1.08 -21.93
N PRO A 388 -3.23 1.23 -22.46
CA PRO A 388 -2.77 0.46 -23.61
C PRO A 388 -2.91 -1.04 -23.39
N GLY A 389 -3.35 -1.75 -24.44
CA GLY A 389 -3.48 -3.19 -24.42
C GLY A 389 -2.14 -3.91 -24.72
N ASP A 390 -2.24 -5.22 -24.88
CA ASP A 390 -1.13 -6.13 -25.13
C ASP A 390 -0.60 -6.08 -26.58
N GLU A 391 -1.43 -5.59 -27.51
CA GLU A 391 -1.08 -5.41 -28.91
C GLU A 391 -1.29 -3.96 -29.37
N PRO A 392 -0.61 -3.53 -30.44
CA PRO A 392 -0.88 -2.22 -31.04
C PRO A 392 -2.37 -2.05 -31.39
N ASN A 393 -2.92 -0.86 -31.11
CA ASN A 393 -4.33 -0.49 -31.29
C ASN A 393 -5.34 -1.25 -30.40
N THR A 394 -4.86 -1.94 -29.39
CA THR A 394 -5.74 -2.49 -28.37
C THR A 394 -5.71 -1.63 -27.10
N LEU A 395 -6.84 -1.57 -26.44
CA LEU A 395 -7.06 -0.88 -25.19
C LEU A 395 -7.58 -1.89 -24.17
N PHE A 396 -7.12 -1.80 -22.93
CA PHE A 396 -7.72 -2.48 -21.80
C PHE A 396 -8.66 -1.55 -21.04
N LEU A 397 -9.78 -2.09 -20.56
CA LEU A 397 -10.72 -1.43 -19.67
C LEU A 397 -10.99 -2.32 -18.48
N PHE A 398 -10.89 -1.77 -17.28
CA PHE A 398 -11.11 -2.47 -16.03
C PHE A 398 -12.06 -1.73 -15.10
N GLY A 399 -12.98 -2.47 -14.50
CA GLY A 399 -13.78 -2.04 -13.36
C GLY A 399 -14.78 -0.94 -13.64
N GLY A 400 -15.18 -0.23 -12.61
CA GLY A 400 -16.12 0.89 -12.63
C GLY A 400 -17.34 0.68 -11.78
N TYR A 401 -18.24 1.68 -11.76
CA TYR A 401 -19.49 1.69 -11.02
C TYR A 401 -20.67 2.04 -11.93
N GLY A 402 -21.77 1.32 -11.83
CA GLY A 402 -22.97 1.56 -12.65
C GLY A 402 -23.99 0.44 -12.52
N ASN A 403 -24.86 0.30 -13.51
CA ASN A 403 -25.82 -0.80 -13.57
C ASN A 403 -26.27 -1.10 -15.03
N GLU A 404 -26.94 -2.22 -15.21
CA GLU A 404 -27.41 -2.70 -16.52
C GLU A 404 -28.47 -1.80 -17.15
N SER A 405 -29.29 -1.12 -16.33
CA SER A 405 -30.37 -0.24 -16.83
C SER A 405 -29.85 1.12 -17.29
N GLY A 406 -28.64 1.50 -16.90
CA GLY A 406 -28.09 2.85 -17.07
C GLY A 406 -28.76 3.91 -16.18
N SER A 407 -29.75 3.58 -15.38
CA SER A 407 -30.48 4.53 -14.54
C SER A 407 -29.98 4.53 -13.10
N GLN A 408 -29.63 5.68 -12.57
CA GLN A 408 -29.23 5.83 -11.16
C GLN A 408 -30.36 5.48 -10.17
N VAL A 409 -31.61 5.59 -10.59
CA VAL A 409 -32.78 5.33 -9.72
C VAL A 409 -32.78 3.87 -9.21
N VAL A 410 -32.25 2.95 -9.99
CA VAL A 410 -32.14 1.54 -9.62
C VAL A 410 -30.98 1.26 -8.66
N GLY A 411 -30.11 2.25 -8.42
CA GLY A 411 -28.85 2.09 -7.72
C GLY A 411 -27.73 1.57 -8.66
N GLY A 412 -26.52 1.64 -8.21
CA GLY A 412 -25.35 1.12 -8.93
C GLY A 412 -24.61 0.08 -8.09
N ARG A 413 -23.69 -0.62 -8.74
CA ARG A 413 -22.72 -1.53 -8.10
C ARG A 413 -21.36 -1.41 -8.73
N GLN A 414 -20.34 -1.86 -8.00
CA GLN A 414 -18.99 -1.97 -8.52
C GLN A 414 -18.90 -3.13 -9.49
N TYR A 415 -18.17 -2.94 -10.58
CA TYR A 415 -17.82 -3.97 -11.55
C TYR A 415 -16.33 -4.26 -11.45
N TYR A 416 -15.98 -5.53 -11.57
CA TYR A 416 -14.60 -6.01 -11.54
C TYR A 416 -14.30 -6.88 -12.74
N ASP A 417 -14.83 -6.46 -13.86
CA ASP A 417 -14.65 -7.10 -15.16
C ASP A 417 -13.55 -6.41 -15.97
N PHE A 418 -12.87 -7.17 -16.79
CA PHE A 418 -11.76 -6.73 -17.62
C PHE A 418 -12.05 -7.00 -19.06
N TYR A 419 -11.88 -5.99 -19.88
CA TYR A 419 -12.17 -6.03 -21.30
C TYR A 419 -10.95 -5.68 -22.11
N ARG A 420 -10.80 -6.34 -23.27
CA ARG A 420 -9.90 -5.98 -24.35
C ARG A 420 -10.72 -5.37 -25.48
N ILE A 421 -10.35 -4.18 -25.90
CA ILE A 421 -11.04 -3.39 -26.92
C ILE A 421 -10.06 -3.22 -28.08
N ASP A 422 -10.46 -3.62 -29.27
CA ASP A 422 -9.70 -3.44 -30.50
C ASP A 422 -10.27 -2.24 -31.26
N LEU A 423 -9.45 -1.21 -31.42
CA LEU A 423 -9.82 0.07 -32.03
C LEU A 423 -9.89 -0.01 -33.57
N MET A 424 -9.20 -0.99 -34.18
CA MET A 424 -9.21 -1.14 -35.65
C MET A 424 -10.45 -1.88 -36.12
N THR A 425 -10.82 -2.94 -35.42
CA THR A 425 -11.98 -3.78 -35.78
C THR A 425 -13.26 -3.31 -35.10
N HIS A 426 -13.18 -2.35 -34.19
CA HIS A 426 -14.24 -1.90 -33.30
C HIS A 426 -14.91 -3.09 -32.58
N THR A 427 -14.09 -3.92 -31.92
CA THR A 427 -14.59 -5.08 -31.20
C THR A 427 -14.23 -5.02 -29.73
N VAL A 428 -15.14 -5.50 -28.89
CA VAL A 428 -14.98 -5.63 -27.44
C VAL A 428 -15.03 -7.10 -27.07
N ARG A 429 -14.08 -7.56 -26.28
CA ARG A 429 -14.04 -8.89 -25.71
C ARG A 429 -13.87 -8.82 -24.20
N LYS A 430 -14.76 -9.45 -23.46
CA LYS A 430 -14.62 -9.65 -22.02
C LYS A 430 -13.59 -10.74 -21.75
N CYS A 431 -12.56 -10.44 -21.01
CA CYS A 431 -11.51 -11.39 -20.67
C CYS A 431 -11.86 -12.20 -19.43
N TRP A 432 -12.28 -11.54 -18.36
CA TRP A 432 -12.67 -12.16 -17.09
C TRP A 432 -13.48 -11.20 -16.21
N THR A 433 -14.02 -11.74 -15.11
CA THR A 433 -14.66 -11.02 -14.02
C THR A 433 -14.20 -11.64 -12.71
N ILE A 434 -13.86 -10.82 -11.72
CA ILE A 434 -13.48 -11.26 -10.38
C ILE A 434 -14.48 -10.75 -9.33
N SER A 435 -14.42 -11.36 -8.15
CA SER A 435 -15.11 -10.89 -6.94
C SER A 435 -14.04 -10.64 -5.88
N PRO A 436 -13.71 -9.38 -5.57
CA PRO A 436 -12.67 -9.06 -4.59
C PRO A 436 -13.07 -9.50 -3.18
N ASP A 437 -12.12 -10.10 -2.46
CA ASP A 437 -12.29 -10.51 -1.05
C ASP A 437 -12.08 -9.34 -0.06
N SER A 438 -11.49 -8.22 -0.52
CA SER A 438 -11.00 -7.13 0.32
C SER A 438 -11.82 -5.85 0.23
N GLY A 439 -13.15 -5.96 0.26
CA GLY A 439 -14.06 -4.80 0.24
C GLY A 439 -14.30 -4.22 -1.16
N VAL A 440 -15.11 -3.17 -1.21
CA VAL A 440 -15.53 -2.53 -2.46
C VAL A 440 -14.59 -1.39 -2.86
N PHE A 441 -14.23 -1.33 -4.13
CA PHE A 441 -13.41 -0.26 -4.68
C PHE A 441 -13.74 0.03 -6.15
N VAL A 442 -13.30 1.18 -6.63
CA VAL A 442 -13.26 1.51 -8.05
C VAL A 442 -11.80 1.84 -8.43
N PRO A 443 -11.39 1.61 -9.68
CA PRO A 443 -10.09 2.07 -10.13
C PRO A 443 -10.10 3.58 -10.43
N ALA A 444 -8.91 4.16 -10.42
CA ALA A 444 -8.65 5.51 -10.95
C ALA A 444 -8.78 5.55 -12.49
N ASN A 445 -8.51 6.70 -13.08
CA ASN A 445 -8.80 6.95 -14.51
C ASN A 445 -8.10 5.99 -15.48
N ASN A 446 -6.89 5.53 -15.14
CA ASN A 446 -6.07 4.76 -16.06
C ASN A 446 -5.34 3.60 -15.38
N LEU A 447 -4.94 2.65 -16.18
CA LEU A 447 -4.13 1.49 -15.80
C LEU A 447 -2.79 1.50 -16.57
N VAL A 448 -1.80 0.86 -15.98
CA VAL A 448 -0.45 0.71 -16.56
C VAL A 448 -0.15 -0.76 -16.76
N LEU A 449 0.13 -1.18 -17.99
CA LEU A 449 0.53 -2.53 -18.33
C LEU A 449 2.00 -2.76 -17.94
N SER A 450 2.31 -3.92 -17.34
CA SER A 450 3.70 -4.31 -17.04
C SER A 450 4.51 -4.55 -18.32
N ARG A 451 5.84 -4.40 -18.25
CA ARG A 451 6.72 -4.59 -19.42
C ARG A 451 6.61 -5.98 -20.04
N ASP A 452 6.41 -7.00 -19.22
CA ASP A 452 6.23 -8.39 -19.65
C ASP A 452 4.80 -8.71 -20.09
N LYS A 453 3.89 -7.73 -20.01
CA LYS A 453 2.46 -7.82 -20.35
C LYS A 453 1.67 -8.89 -19.56
N GLN A 454 2.26 -9.42 -18.48
CA GLN A 454 1.60 -10.42 -17.63
C GLN A 454 0.64 -9.79 -16.64
N TYR A 455 0.90 -8.54 -16.25
CA TYR A 455 0.14 -7.84 -15.22
C TYR A 455 -0.22 -6.43 -15.69
N PHE A 456 -1.26 -5.89 -15.09
CA PHE A 456 -1.48 -4.44 -15.11
C PHE A 456 -1.59 -3.91 -13.68
N TYR A 457 -1.29 -2.63 -13.54
CA TYR A 457 -1.36 -1.89 -12.29
C TYR A 457 -2.49 -0.86 -12.37
N ALA A 458 -3.28 -0.74 -11.32
CA ALA A 458 -4.29 0.30 -11.17
C ALA A 458 -4.32 0.80 -9.72
N LEU A 459 -4.50 2.10 -9.54
CA LEU A 459 -4.83 2.68 -8.25
C LEU A 459 -6.31 2.43 -7.98
N CYS A 460 -6.63 1.85 -6.83
CA CYS A 460 -8.00 1.55 -6.47
C CYS A 460 -8.36 2.16 -5.12
N TYR A 461 -9.61 2.57 -4.96
CA TYR A 461 -10.10 3.25 -3.75
C TYR A 461 -11.61 3.14 -3.60
N PRO A 462 -12.16 3.20 -2.38
CA PRO A 462 -13.58 3.39 -2.12
C PRO A 462 -14.01 4.82 -2.55
N HIS A 463 -14.83 4.93 -3.59
CA HIS A 463 -15.23 6.23 -4.16
C HIS A 463 -16.35 6.94 -3.38
N GLU A 464 -17.01 6.24 -2.45
CA GLU A 464 -18.20 6.72 -1.74
C GLU A 464 -17.85 7.65 -0.56
N VAL A 465 -16.58 7.75 -0.19
CA VAL A 465 -16.12 8.51 0.97
C VAL A 465 -15.18 9.64 0.56
N ALA A 466 -15.37 10.83 1.19
CA ALA A 466 -14.58 12.01 0.87
C ALA A 466 -13.13 11.93 1.36
N LYS A 467 -12.87 11.18 2.44
CA LYS A 467 -11.51 10.84 2.91
C LYS A 467 -11.30 9.37 2.64
N THR A 468 -10.39 9.05 1.74
CA THR A 468 -10.15 7.69 1.27
C THR A 468 -8.67 7.39 1.16
N GLU A 469 -8.33 6.14 0.88
CA GLU A 469 -6.98 5.66 0.66
C GLU A 469 -6.85 5.05 -0.72
N LEU A 470 -5.88 5.54 -1.49
CA LEU A 470 -5.49 4.93 -2.76
C LEU A 470 -4.49 3.83 -2.48
N LYS A 471 -4.71 2.65 -3.02
CA LYS A 471 -3.76 1.53 -2.98
C LYS A 471 -3.44 1.10 -4.40
N LEU A 472 -2.18 0.77 -4.66
CA LEU A 472 -1.78 0.23 -5.95
C LEU A 472 -2.02 -1.28 -5.96
N TYR A 473 -2.84 -1.72 -6.88
CA TYR A 473 -3.12 -3.12 -7.14
C TYR A 473 -2.35 -3.59 -8.38
N ARG A 474 -1.82 -4.78 -8.33
CA ARG A 474 -1.28 -5.51 -9.47
C ARG A 474 -2.21 -6.66 -9.79
N PHE A 475 -2.84 -6.63 -10.96
CA PHE A 475 -3.76 -7.64 -11.45
C PHE A 475 -3.09 -8.48 -12.53
N SER A 476 -3.35 -9.78 -12.56
CA SER A 476 -2.96 -10.67 -13.65
C SER A 476 -3.86 -10.41 -14.87
N VAL A 477 -3.25 -10.18 -16.04
CA VAL A 477 -3.99 -10.02 -17.30
C VAL A 477 -4.72 -11.31 -17.67
N LYS A 478 -4.18 -12.47 -17.28
CA LYS A 478 -4.71 -13.79 -17.64
C LYS A 478 -6.02 -14.12 -16.93
N ASP A 479 -6.11 -13.87 -15.62
CA ASP A 479 -7.20 -14.40 -14.77
C ASP A 479 -7.71 -13.41 -13.71
N GLY A 480 -7.14 -12.21 -13.62
CA GLY A 480 -7.56 -11.18 -12.69
C GLY A 480 -7.12 -11.40 -11.24
N SER A 481 -6.37 -12.44 -10.94
CA SER A 481 -5.76 -12.59 -9.60
C SER A 481 -4.94 -11.34 -9.25
N TYR A 482 -5.04 -10.87 -8.02
CA TYR A 482 -4.47 -9.57 -7.67
C TYR A 482 -3.71 -9.57 -6.35
N THR A 483 -2.87 -8.55 -6.20
CA THR A 483 -2.10 -8.29 -4.99
C THR A 483 -1.95 -6.80 -4.79
N ILE A 484 -2.09 -6.31 -3.56
CA ILE A 484 -1.79 -4.92 -3.20
C ILE A 484 -0.27 -4.79 -3.11
N VAL A 485 0.28 -3.77 -3.80
CA VAL A 485 1.73 -3.62 -3.98
C VAL A 485 2.25 -2.25 -3.59
N SER A 486 1.57 -1.55 -2.71
CA SER A 486 2.07 -0.29 -2.11
C SER A 486 1.44 -0.03 -0.75
N ALA A 487 2.08 0.82 0.03
CA ALA A 487 1.42 1.54 1.10
C ALA A 487 0.30 2.45 0.54
N PRO A 488 -0.74 2.76 1.32
CA PRO A 488 -1.82 3.63 0.87
C PRO A 488 -1.36 5.09 0.75
N ILE A 489 -1.97 5.84 -0.19
CA ILE A 489 -1.91 7.30 -0.25
C ILE A 489 -3.22 7.83 0.35
N PRO A 490 -3.19 8.60 1.45
CA PRO A 490 -4.40 9.24 1.96
C PRO A 490 -4.84 10.36 1.00
N VAL A 491 -6.12 10.36 0.65
CA VAL A 491 -6.75 11.39 -0.20
C VAL A 491 -7.91 12.02 0.54
N ALA A 492 -7.93 13.33 0.60
CA ALA A 492 -9.02 14.11 1.16
C ALA A 492 -9.57 15.06 0.10
N SER A 493 -10.82 14.86 -0.29
CA SER A 493 -11.49 15.75 -1.22
C SER A 493 -12.89 16.09 -0.69
N MET A 494 -13.29 17.35 -0.75
CA MET A 494 -14.66 17.78 -0.42
C MET A 494 -15.66 17.30 -1.47
N ARG A 495 -15.18 16.79 -2.59
CA ARG A 495 -15.96 16.25 -3.68
C ARG A 495 -15.52 14.82 -3.97
N ILE A 496 -16.45 13.98 -4.33
CA ILE A 496 -16.19 12.64 -4.86
C ILE A 496 -15.60 12.66 -6.28
N GLU A 497 -15.38 13.84 -6.83
CA GLU A 497 -14.91 14.12 -8.20
C GLU A 497 -13.39 14.28 -8.26
N SER A 498 -12.63 13.68 -7.35
CA SER A 498 -11.16 13.70 -7.39
C SER A 498 -10.63 13.17 -8.71
N ASP A 499 -9.70 13.89 -9.34
CA ASP A 499 -9.02 13.42 -10.56
C ASP A 499 -7.72 12.70 -10.17
N ILE A 500 -7.70 11.39 -10.40
CA ILE A 500 -6.59 10.52 -9.99
C ILE A 500 -6.07 9.76 -11.19
N ASN A 501 -4.75 9.89 -11.44
CA ASN A 501 -4.11 9.25 -12.57
C ASN A 501 -2.86 8.49 -12.14
N LEU A 502 -2.58 7.39 -12.84
CA LEU A 502 -1.40 6.55 -12.67
C LEU A 502 -0.63 6.52 -13.99
N PHE A 503 0.64 6.89 -13.95
CA PHE A 503 1.55 6.82 -15.10
C PHE A 503 2.78 6.01 -14.74
N TYR A 504 3.56 5.64 -15.75
CA TYR A 504 4.84 4.97 -15.57
C TYR A 504 5.90 5.65 -16.42
N SER A 505 6.99 6.07 -15.76
CA SER A 505 8.16 6.61 -16.44
C SER A 505 9.17 5.48 -16.67
N ALA A 506 9.39 5.11 -17.94
CA ALA A 506 10.44 4.17 -18.30
C ALA A 506 11.84 4.75 -18.10
N LYS A 507 11.98 6.09 -18.14
CA LYS A 507 13.23 6.80 -17.94
C LYS A 507 13.76 6.70 -16.51
N THR A 508 12.86 6.79 -15.52
CA THR A 508 13.22 6.69 -14.10
C THR A 508 12.88 5.35 -13.48
N ASP A 509 12.19 4.47 -14.21
CA ASP A 509 11.64 3.20 -13.72
C ASP A 509 10.79 3.38 -12.45
N GLU A 510 9.87 4.35 -12.51
CA GLU A 510 8.99 4.73 -11.41
C GLU A 510 7.54 4.88 -11.89
N PHE A 511 6.62 4.52 -11.00
CA PHE A 511 5.22 4.95 -11.14
C PHE A 511 5.08 6.39 -10.67
N LEU A 512 4.23 7.13 -11.36
CA LEU A 512 3.83 8.49 -11.04
C LEU A 512 2.33 8.46 -10.75
N CYS A 513 1.94 8.92 -9.58
CA CYS A 513 0.53 9.12 -9.22
C CYS A 513 0.25 10.61 -9.15
N THR A 514 -0.79 11.07 -9.84
CA THR A 514 -1.31 12.43 -9.65
C THR A 514 -2.67 12.38 -8.99
N VAL A 515 -2.86 13.23 -8.01
CA VAL A 515 -4.12 13.40 -7.29
C VAL A 515 -4.49 14.86 -7.32
N GLN A 516 -5.62 15.20 -7.93
CA GLN A 516 -6.22 16.51 -7.81
C GLN A 516 -7.36 16.46 -6.80
N GLU A 517 -7.18 17.13 -5.67
CA GLU A 517 -8.15 17.23 -4.58
C GLU A 517 -8.83 18.60 -4.63
N PHE A 518 -10.12 18.62 -4.32
CA PHE A 518 -10.92 19.85 -4.34
C PHE A 518 -11.22 20.31 -2.92
N ALA A 519 -10.67 21.48 -2.55
CA ALA A 519 -10.99 22.12 -1.26
C ALA A 519 -12.38 22.77 -1.27
N ASP A 520 -12.76 23.30 -2.44
CA ASP A 520 -14.09 23.88 -2.69
C ASP A 520 -14.43 23.79 -4.20
N ARG A 521 -15.42 24.53 -4.66
CA ARG A 521 -15.85 24.50 -6.07
C ARG A 521 -14.85 25.11 -7.04
N GLN A 522 -13.89 25.88 -6.57
CA GLN A 522 -12.99 26.69 -7.39
C GLN A 522 -11.51 26.34 -7.19
N ARG A 523 -11.14 25.90 -5.97
CA ARG A 523 -9.75 25.64 -5.62
C ARG A 523 -9.46 24.15 -5.60
N SER A 524 -8.36 23.79 -6.24
CA SER A 524 -7.84 22.42 -6.19
C SER A 524 -6.39 22.38 -5.75
N VAL A 525 -5.98 21.25 -5.21
CA VAL A 525 -4.59 20.94 -4.87
C VAL A 525 -4.18 19.71 -5.65
N ILE A 526 -3.16 19.88 -6.48
CA ILE A 526 -2.55 18.81 -7.25
C ILE A 526 -1.34 18.30 -6.49
N LYS A 527 -1.31 17.00 -6.23
CA LYS A 527 -0.19 16.30 -5.59
C LYS A 527 0.38 15.27 -6.55
N VAL A 528 1.70 15.22 -6.63
CA VAL A 528 2.42 14.24 -7.43
C VAL A 528 3.23 13.36 -6.51
N TYR A 529 3.08 12.04 -6.67
CA TYR A 529 3.79 11.02 -5.92
C TYR A 529 4.56 10.11 -6.86
N THR A 530 5.68 9.58 -6.40
CA THR A 530 6.46 8.55 -7.10
C THR A 530 6.60 7.28 -6.28
N LEU A 531 6.71 6.14 -6.96
CA LEU A 531 6.95 4.83 -6.36
C LEU A 531 7.92 4.06 -7.27
N ALA A 532 9.00 3.55 -6.70
CA ALA A 532 10.00 2.80 -7.46
C ALA A 532 9.41 1.47 -7.99
N SER A 533 9.72 1.16 -9.25
CA SER A 533 9.34 -0.11 -9.89
C SER A 533 10.49 -1.14 -9.76
N PRO A 534 10.19 -2.43 -9.61
CA PRO A 534 8.86 -3.01 -9.40
C PRO A 534 8.35 -2.78 -7.98
N PRO A 535 7.06 -2.51 -7.80
CA PRO A 535 6.49 -2.33 -6.47
C PRO A 535 6.44 -3.64 -5.70
N VAL A 536 6.55 -3.56 -4.37
CA VAL A 536 6.62 -4.71 -3.46
C VAL A 536 5.23 -5.11 -2.98
N PRO A 537 4.85 -6.40 -3.04
CA PRO A 537 3.63 -6.89 -2.42
C PRO A 537 3.57 -6.60 -0.92
N THR A 538 2.42 -6.14 -0.42
CA THR A 538 2.22 -5.80 0.99
C THR A 538 2.59 -6.97 1.92
N GLY A 539 2.22 -8.21 1.56
CA GLY A 539 2.59 -9.38 2.35
C GLY A 539 4.11 -9.61 2.42
N GLN A 540 4.83 -9.34 1.33
CA GLN A 540 6.29 -9.43 1.31
C GLN A 540 6.93 -8.32 2.15
N TYR A 541 6.42 -7.09 2.05
CA TYR A 541 6.88 -5.98 2.89
C TYR A 541 6.66 -6.31 4.38
N LEU A 542 5.46 -6.76 4.76
CA LEU A 542 5.17 -7.14 6.14
C LEU A 542 6.03 -8.32 6.63
N ALA A 543 6.35 -9.28 5.75
CA ALA A 543 7.27 -10.36 6.08
C ALA A 543 8.70 -9.85 6.36
N SER A 544 9.15 -8.81 5.67
CA SER A 544 10.46 -8.20 5.92
C SER A 544 10.55 -7.47 7.28
N LEU A 545 9.42 -7.09 7.86
CA LEU A 545 9.36 -6.49 9.20
C LEU A 545 9.59 -7.51 10.32
N GLN A 546 9.46 -8.82 10.02
CA GLN A 546 9.67 -9.86 11.02
C GLN A 546 11.17 -10.18 11.12
N PRO A 547 11.73 -10.34 12.34
CA PRO A 547 13.11 -10.77 12.49
C PRO A 547 13.30 -12.12 11.78
N PRO A 548 14.46 -12.36 11.16
CA PRO A 548 14.72 -13.61 10.47
C PRO A 548 14.51 -14.79 11.44
N VAL A 549 13.60 -15.68 11.09
CA VAL A 549 13.32 -16.88 11.88
C VAL A 549 14.58 -17.74 11.84
N LYS A 550 15.27 -17.88 12.98
CA LYS A 550 16.37 -18.85 13.08
C LYS A 550 15.82 -20.19 12.62
N PRO A 551 16.45 -20.85 11.64
CA PRO A 551 16.01 -22.17 11.22
C PRO A 551 16.09 -23.07 12.44
N GLY A 552 14.94 -23.33 13.04
CA GLY A 552 14.85 -24.20 14.21
C GLY A 552 15.42 -25.55 13.83
N ARG A 553 16.10 -26.22 14.74
CA ARG A 553 16.62 -27.59 14.58
C ARG A 553 15.56 -28.63 14.15
N ALA A 554 14.36 -28.20 13.81
CA ALA A 554 13.26 -29.06 13.36
C ALA A 554 13.64 -29.91 12.12
N TRP A 555 14.44 -29.38 11.19
CA TRP A 555 14.89 -30.15 10.04
C TRP A 555 15.82 -31.31 10.44
N MET A 556 16.62 -31.15 11.51
CA MET A 556 17.43 -32.25 12.07
C MET A 556 16.52 -33.37 12.63
N TRP A 557 15.39 -32.98 13.26
CA TRP A 557 14.44 -33.99 13.75
C TRP A 557 13.68 -34.68 12.63
N ILE A 558 13.45 -34.00 11.49
CA ILE A 558 12.86 -34.59 10.28
C ILE A 558 13.84 -35.61 9.66
N ILE A 559 15.15 -35.31 9.62
CA ILE A 559 16.17 -36.25 9.14
C ILE A 559 16.31 -37.43 10.13
N VAL A 560 16.33 -37.17 11.43
CA VAL A 560 16.39 -38.22 12.46
C VAL A 560 15.14 -39.10 12.40
N ALA A 561 13.94 -38.51 12.26
CA ALA A 561 12.70 -39.25 12.05
C ALA A 561 12.70 -40.06 10.75
N GLY A 562 13.26 -39.52 9.66
CA GLY A 562 13.44 -40.24 8.41
C GLY A 562 14.41 -41.44 8.53
N PHE A 563 15.49 -41.29 9.29
CA PHE A 563 16.41 -42.41 9.59
C PHE A 563 15.80 -43.46 10.51
N VAL A 564 14.98 -43.03 11.52
CA VAL A 564 14.29 -43.96 12.43
C VAL A 564 13.16 -44.68 11.70
N LEU A 565 12.42 -44.03 10.80
CA LEU A 565 11.37 -44.67 9.99
C LEU A 565 11.97 -45.56 8.88
N GLY A 566 13.09 -45.17 8.31
CA GLY A 566 13.83 -46.02 7.32
C GLY A 566 14.52 -47.24 7.94
N GLY A 567 15.07 -47.08 9.13
CA GLY A 567 15.70 -48.21 9.90
C GLY A 567 14.67 -49.10 10.58
N GLY A 568 13.53 -48.56 11.04
CA GLY A 568 12.44 -49.33 11.67
C GLY A 568 11.63 -50.19 10.70
N GLY A 569 11.55 -49.79 9.40
CA GLY A 569 10.84 -50.56 8.37
C GLY A 569 11.43 -51.93 8.07
N ILE A 570 12.74 -52.15 8.32
CA ILE A 570 13.39 -53.45 8.16
C ILE A 570 13.24 -54.37 9.37
N GLY A 571 13.05 -53.77 10.57
CA GLY A 571 12.81 -54.56 11.82
C GLY A 571 11.40 -55.07 11.99
N VAL A 572 10.38 -54.35 11.47
CA VAL A 572 8.96 -54.71 11.67
C VAL A 572 8.48 -55.79 10.69
N ALA A 573 9.16 -56.01 9.57
CA ALA A 573 8.86 -57.09 8.62
C ALA A 573 9.15 -58.49 9.19
N LEU A 574 9.90 -58.61 10.29
CA LEU A 574 10.27 -59.89 10.92
C LEU A 574 9.43 -60.24 12.16
N TRP A 575 8.49 -59.41 12.58
CA TRP A 575 7.78 -59.60 13.84
C TRP A 575 6.26 -59.51 13.76
N TRP A 576 5.62 -60.01 12.76
CA TRP A 576 4.17 -60.13 12.66
C TRP A 576 3.69 -61.51 13.06
N ARG A 577 3.25 -61.67 14.29
CA ARG A 577 2.26 -62.65 14.71
C ARG A 577 1.20 -62.00 15.60
N PRO A 578 -0.09 -62.35 15.38
CA PRO A 578 -1.21 -61.60 15.94
C PRO A 578 -1.58 -62.03 17.37
N ARG A 579 -1.86 -61.09 18.27
CA ARG A 579 -2.67 -61.34 19.48
C ARG A 579 -3.67 -60.24 19.69
N ARG A 580 -4.87 -60.66 20.03
CA ARG A 580 -6.11 -59.90 20.25
C ARG A 580 -6.16 -59.19 21.61
N PRO A 581 -7.26 -58.42 21.92
CA PRO A 581 -7.20 -57.02 22.31
C PRO A 581 -7.48 -56.80 23.81
N ALA A 582 -7.14 -55.63 24.33
CA ALA A 582 -7.66 -55.14 25.62
C ALA A 582 -7.81 -53.60 25.58
N VAL A 583 -9.04 -53.26 25.70
CA VAL A 583 -9.70 -52.12 26.41
C VAL A 583 -9.03 -50.77 26.43
N GLU A 584 -9.78 -49.91 25.84
CA GLU A 584 -9.81 -48.44 25.75
C GLU A 584 -9.71 -47.75 27.12
N ILE A 585 -8.76 -46.80 27.30
CA ILE A 585 -8.86 -45.68 28.20
C ILE A 585 -8.46 -44.45 27.41
N GLN A 586 -9.42 -43.56 27.20
CA GLN A 586 -9.21 -42.23 26.62
C GLN A 586 -8.44 -41.35 27.60
N PRO A 587 -7.39 -40.63 27.15
CA PRO A 587 -6.94 -39.44 27.85
C PRO A 587 -7.70 -38.24 27.35
N MET A 588 -8.17 -37.42 28.25
CA MET A 588 -8.75 -36.11 28.03
C MET A 588 -7.82 -35.24 27.17
N VAL A 589 -8.36 -34.71 26.10
CA VAL A 589 -7.71 -33.73 25.27
C VAL A 589 -7.73 -32.39 25.99
N ASP A 590 -6.55 -31.89 26.37
CA ASP A 590 -6.38 -30.50 26.74
C ASP A 590 -6.66 -29.60 25.51
N GLU A 591 -7.79 -28.96 25.58
CA GLU A 591 -8.24 -27.97 24.61
C GLU A 591 -7.36 -26.70 24.72
N LYS A 592 -6.28 -26.64 23.97
CA LYS A 592 -5.52 -25.41 23.77
C LYS A 592 -6.38 -24.43 22.98
N ILE A 593 -7.00 -23.50 23.67
CA ILE A 593 -7.61 -22.31 23.05
C ILE A 593 -6.47 -21.48 22.45
N ALA A 594 -6.27 -21.66 21.17
CA ALA A 594 -5.46 -20.74 20.37
C ALA A 594 -6.25 -19.44 20.23
N VAL A 595 -5.79 -18.38 20.88
CA VAL A 595 -6.25 -17.02 20.61
C VAL A 595 -5.69 -16.63 19.26
N ASN A 596 -6.52 -16.76 18.23
CA ASN A 596 -6.26 -16.21 16.91
C ASN A 596 -6.30 -14.70 17.02
N GLU A 597 -5.22 -14.00 16.69
CA GLU A 597 -5.19 -12.57 16.39
C GLU A 597 -5.70 -12.34 14.96
N GLY A 598 -6.97 -12.65 14.73
CA GLY A 598 -7.72 -12.30 13.55
C GLY A 598 -8.93 -11.45 13.97
N PRO A 599 -9.60 -10.75 13.07
CA PRO A 599 -10.83 -10.04 13.40
C PRO A 599 -11.77 -11.03 14.08
N VAL A 600 -12.36 -10.58 15.20
CA VAL A 600 -13.31 -11.40 15.99
C VAL A 600 -14.35 -11.92 15.02
N ALA A 601 -14.41 -13.24 14.86
CA ALA A 601 -15.42 -13.85 14.00
C ALA A 601 -16.80 -13.40 14.48
N GLU A 602 -17.58 -12.87 13.56
CA GLU A 602 -18.98 -12.49 13.82
C GLU A 602 -19.73 -13.72 14.33
N PRO A 603 -20.65 -13.55 15.31
CA PRO A 603 -21.45 -14.68 15.77
C PRO A 603 -22.22 -15.25 14.58
N GLU A 604 -21.93 -16.48 14.19
CA GLU A 604 -22.71 -17.19 13.16
C GLU A 604 -24.20 -17.17 13.55
N GLY A 605 -25.03 -16.52 12.73
CA GLY A 605 -26.47 -16.48 12.92
C GLY A 605 -27.08 -15.21 13.51
N SER A 606 -26.36 -14.06 13.53
CA SER A 606 -26.94 -12.77 13.92
C SER A 606 -28.15 -12.42 13.03
N ARG A 607 -29.33 -12.17 13.66
CA ARG A 607 -30.56 -11.73 13.00
C ARG A 607 -31.13 -10.54 13.76
N ASN A 608 -31.83 -9.63 13.05
CA ASN A 608 -32.38 -8.42 13.63
C ASN A 608 -31.38 -7.67 14.51
N ALA A 609 -30.13 -7.53 14.07
CA ALA A 609 -29.04 -7.06 14.90
C ALA A 609 -28.34 -5.84 14.29
N VAL A 610 -28.00 -4.87 15.16
CA VAL A 610 -27.16 -3.74 14.78
C VAL A 610 -25.99 -3.64 15.78
N TYR A 611 -24.79 -3.59 15.26
CA TYR A 611 -23.57 -3.47 16.04
C TYR A 611 -22.98 -2.06 15.85
N LEU A 612 -22.65 -1.40 16.96
CA LEU A 612 -22.03 -0.07 16.99
C LEU A 612 -20.64 -0.09 17.64
N MET A 613 -20.27 -1.18 18.34
CA MET A 613 -18.91 -1.34 18.83
C MET A 613 -18.02 -1.81 17.68
N GLY A 614 -16.91 -1.08 17.44
CA GLY A 614 -16.08 -1.26 16.26
C GLY A 614 -16.70 -0.60 15.03
N GLU A 615 -16.83 -1.33 13.94
CA GLU A 615 -17.50 -0.89 12.72
C GLU A 615 -19.02 -1.05 12.85
N PHE A 616 -19.76 -0.14 12.21
CA PHE A 616 -21.20 -0.25 12.10
C PHE A 616 -21.60 -1.41 11.20
N VAL A 617 -22.34 -2.38 11.75
CA VAL A 617 -22.85 -3.55 10.99
C VAL A 617 -24.34 -3.76 11.31
N ALA A 618 -25.14 -4.10 10.31
CA ALA A 618 -26.57 -4.34 10.47
C ALA A 618 -27.02 -5.62 9.73
N TYR A 619 -27.82 -6.44 10.41
CA TYR A 619 -28.41 -7.68 9.89
C TYR A 619 -29.94 -7.61 9.89
N ASP A 620 -30.55 -8.10 8.81
CA ASP A 620 -31.99 -8.20 8.69
C ASP A 620 -32.57 -9.40 9.51
N ARG A 621 -33.88 -9.57 9.45
CA ARG A 621 -34.60 -10.70 10.10
C ARG A 621 -34.22 -12.08 9.55
N LYS A 622 -33.57 -12.15 8.39
CA LYS A 622 -33.09 -13.39 7.79
C LYS A 622 -31.62 -13.68 8.10
N GLY A 623 -30.92 -12.70 8.68
CA GLY A 623 -29.49 -12.77 8.95
C GLY A 623 -28.60 -12.34 7.78
N ASN A 624 -29.17 -11.66 6.77
CA ASN A 624 -28.35 -11.08 5.70
C ASN A 624 -27.73 -9.76 6.18
N ASP A 625 -26.48 -9.52 5.78
CA ASP A 625 -25.82 -8.22 6.01
C ASP A 625 -26.47 -7.15 5.13
N ILE A 626 -27.11 -6.19 5.77
CA ILE A 626 -27.76 -5.02 5.16
C ILE A 626 -27.03 -3.72 5.45
N THR A 627 -25.80 -3.77 5.95
CA THR A 627 -24.97 -2.60 6.28
C THR A 627 -24.83 -1.66 5.08
N HIS A 628 -24.73 -2.20 3.89
CA HIS A 628 -24.61 -1.47 2.62
C HIS A 628 -25.85 -0.60 2.28
N LEU A 629 -27.03 -0.87 2.86
CA LEU A 629 -28.22 -0.04 2.68
C LEU A 629 -28.16 1.25 3.49
N PHE A 630 -27.34 1.30 4.53
CA PHE A 630 -27.13 2.48 5.34
C PHE A 630 -26.11 3.43 4.70
N SER A 631 -26.55 4.27 3.76
CA SER A 631 -25.71 5.35 3.26
C SER A 631 -25.19 6.23 4.42
N PRO A 632 -24.06 6.96 4.27
CA PRO A 632 -23.48 7.74 5.36
C PRO A 632 -24.50 8.63 6.08
N LYS A 633 -25.38 9.30 5.35
CA LYS A 633 -26.42 10.15 5.97
C LYS A 633 -27.53 9.37 6.67
N ILE A 634 -27.89 8.20 6.16
CA ILE A 634 -28.88 7.32 6.81
C ILE A 634 -28.26 6.72 8.07
N LYS A 635 -26.99 6.30 8.02
CA LYS A 635 -26.23 5.81 9.17
C LYS A 635 -26.17 6.86 10.28
N GLN A 636 -25.78 8.11 9.94
CA GLN A 636 -25.79 9.24 10.86
C GLN A 636 -27.16 9.50 11.47
N LEU A 637 -28.22 9.50 10.65
CA LEU A 637 -29.58 9.70 11.11
C LEU A 637 -30.02 8.58 12.07
N PHE A 638 -29.78 7.33 11.70
CA PHE A 638 -30.10 6.16 12.52
C PHE A 638 -29.38 6.23 13.88
N VAL A 639 -28.06 6.40 13.87
CA VAL A 639 -27.27 6.48 15.10
C VAL A 639 -27.70 7.65 15.96
N LEU A 640 -27.92 8.83 15.38
CA LEU A 640 -28.33 10.01 16.12
C LEU A 640 -29.69 9.82 16.82
N ILE A 641 -30.65 9.19 16.14
CA ILE A 641 -31.96 8.88 16.76
C ILE A 641 -31.79 7.80 17.83
N LEU A 642 -30.99 6.76 17.57
CA LEU A 642 -30.77 5.67 18.50
C LEU A 642 -30.16 6.15 19.82
N LEU A 643 -29.09 6.95 19.73
CA LEU A 643 -28.42 7.50 20.90
C LEU A 643 -29.35 8.36 21.77
N HIS A 644 -30.22 9.18 21.16
CA HIS A 644 -31.21 9.98 21.90
C HIS A 644 -32.45 9.18 22.37
N SER A 645 -32.70 8.02 21.79
CA SER A 645 -33.77 7.12 22.22
C SER A 645 -33.45 6.43 23.54
N MET A 646 -32.16 6.17 23.82
CA MET A 646 -31.73 5.56 25.08
C MET A 646 -32.00 6.45 26.30
N ASP A 647 -32.00 7.78 26.11
CA ASP A 647 -32.35 8.77 27.16
C ASP A 647 -33.85 8.90 27.38
N GLY A 648 -34.69 8.18 26.64
CA GLY A 648 -36.14 8.21 26.71
C GLY A 648 -36.82 9.46 26.20
N LYS A 649 -36.06 10.44 25.68
CA LYS A 649 -36.56 11.74 25.22
C LYS A 649 -36.65 11.89 23.71
N GLY A 650 -35.95 11.05 22.97
CA GLY A 650 -35.81 11.19 21.54
C GLY A 650 -35.10 12.48 21.09
N ILE A 651 -35.09 12.74 19.80
CA ILE A 651 -34.48 13.95 19.24
C ILE A 651 -35.47 14.78 18.43
N GLY A 652 -35.51 16.08 18.69
CA GLY A 652 -36.41 17.02 18.00
C GLY A 652 -36.06 17.17 16.53
N SER A 653 -37.09 17.27 15.69
CA SER A 653 -37.01 17.37 14.22
C SER A 653 -36.09 18.51 13.73
N LYS A 654 -36.14 19.67 14.43
CA LYS A 654 -35.27 20.81 14.13
C LYS A 654 -33.81 20.54 14.47
N LYS A 655 -33.52 19.84 15.59
CA LYS A 655 -32.18 19.49 16.05
C LYS A 655 -31.51 18.49 15.08
N ILE A 656 -32.29 17.52 14.56
CA ILE A 656 -31.80 16.61 13.50
C ILE A 656 -31.39 17.41 12.27
N SER A 657 -32.21 18.34 11.81
CA SER A 657 -31.91 19.16 10.63
C SER A 657 -30.65 20.00 10.82
N ALA A 658 -30.48 20.63 11.98
CA ALA A 658 -29.32 21.44 12.31
C ALA A 658 -28.01 20.60 12.38
N LYS A 659 -28.10 19.36 12.93
CA LYS A 659 -26.91 18.46 13.05
C LYS A 659 -26.53 17.82 11.74
N LEU A 660 -27.50 17.37 10.94
CA LEU A 660 -27.19 16.60 9.71
C LEU A 660 -27.04 17.45 8.44
N TRP A 661 -27.63 18.65 8.42
CA TRP A 661 -27.60 19.54 7.25
C TRP A 661 -27.40 21.01 7.68
N PRO A 662 -26.30 21.34 8.39
CA PRO A 662 -26.12 22.69 8.96
C PRO A 662 -26.04 23.78 7.90
N GLU A 663 -25.57 23.46 6.70
CA GLU A 663 -25.32 24.45 5.63
C GLU A 663 -26.49 24.62 4.65
N LYS A 664 -27.63 23.91 4.86
CA LYS A 664 -28.73 23.95 3.91
C LYS A 664 -29.89 24.83 4.39
N GLU A 665 -30.47 25.61 3.44
CA GLU A 665 -31.67 26.42 3.69
C GLU A 665 -32.83 25.55 4.19
N PRO A 666 -33.66 26.09 5.11
CA PRO A 666 -34.76 25.34 5.74
C PRO A 666 -35.74 24.70 4.76
N ALA A 667 -36.06 25.35 3.64
CA ALA A 667 -36.97 24.83 2.62
C ALA A 667 -36.39 23.58 1.88
N LYS A 668 -35.12 23.63 1.54
CA LYS A 668 -34.42 22.49 0.88
C LYS A 668 -34.15 21.34 1.85
N THR A 669 -33.91 21.68 3.12
CA THR A 669 -33.71 20.69 4.19
C THR A 669 -34.96 19.86 4.44
N LYS A 670 -36.15 20.42 4.34
CA LYS A 670 -37.45 19.71 4.56
C LYS A 670 -37.61 18.55 3.58
N ASN A 671 -37.32 18.75 2.29
CA ASN A 671 -37.46 17.72 1.25
C ASN A 671 -36.40 16.61 1.42
N ILE A 672 -35.14 16.98 1.62
CA ILE A 672 -34.03 16.01 1.79
C ILE A 672 -34.26 15.17 3.06
N LYS A 673 -34.69 15.81 4.15
CA LYS A 673 -35.02 15.11 5.38
C LYS A 673 -36.14 14.08 5.13
N GLY A 674 -37.21 14.46 4.44
CA GLY A 674 -38.32 13.56 4.12
C GLY A 674 -37.85 12.31 3.35
N VAL A 675 -37.01 12.49 2.34
CA VAL A 675 -36.43 11.37 1.56
C VAL A 675 -35.55 10.49 2.46
N THR A 676 -34.66 11.07 3.27
CA THR A 676 -33.77 10.30 4.15
C THR A 676 -34.54 9.48 5.18
N PHE A 677 -35.61 10.05 5.76
CA PHE A 677 -36.48 9.33 6.69
C PHE A 677 -37.26 8.19 6.03
N ASN A 678 -37.73 8.38 4.80
CA ASN A 678 -38.41 7.31 4.06
C ASN A 678 -37.47 6.16 3.74
N HIS A 679 -36.23 6.45 3.35
CA HIS A 679 -35.22 5.41 3.15
C HIS A 679 -34.90 4.68 4.46
N LEU A 680 -34.71 5.41 5.57
CA LEU A 680 -34.50 4.77 6.87
C LEU A 680 -35.68 3.85 7.26
N ARG A 681 -36.94 4.30 7.08
CA ARG A 681 -38.10 3.44 7.32
C ARG A 681 -38.13 2.20 6.44
N SER A 682 -37.74 2.34 5.18
CA SER A 682 -37.65 1.18 4.27
C SER A 682 -36.63 0.16 4.77
N ILE A 683 -35.44 0.60 5.21
CA ILE A 683 -34.41 -0.31 5.75
C ILE A 683 -34.91 -0.97 7.04
N LEU A 684 -35.51 -0.20 7.94
CA LEU A 684 -36.03 -0.69 9.23
C LEU A 684 -37.20 -1.69 9.05
N SER A 685 -37.90 -1.67 7.91
CA SER A 685 -38.93 -2.69 7.63
C SER A 685 -38.38 -4.10 7.44
N ASP A 686 -37.09 -4.24 7.17
CA ASP A 686 -36.39 -5.53 7.04
C ASP A 686 -35.77 -6.02 8.37
N ILE A 687 -35.79 -5.17 9.40
CA ILE A 687 -35.33 -5.50 10.77
C ILE A 687 -36.56 -5.61 11.68
N GLU A 688 -36.75 -6.74 12.32
CA GLU A 688 -37.85 -6.96 13.27
C GLU A 688 -37.46 -6.41 14.65
N GLY A 689 -38.44 -5.84 15.35
CA GLY A 689 -38.24 -5.36 16.72
C GLY A 689 -37.66 -3.97 16.85
N ILE A 690 -37.61 -3.17 15.77
CA ILE A 690 -37.28 -1.74 15.83
C ILE A 690 -38.29 -0.92 15.03
N GLU A 691 -38.81 0.12 15.61
CA GLU A 691 -39.79 1.00 14.98
C GLU A 691 -39.40 2.47 15.17
N LEU A 692 -39.42 3.23 14.07
CA LEU A 692 -39.22 4.68 14.12
C LEU A 692 -40.53 5.41 14.42
N VAL A 693 -40.64 5.98 15.59
CA VAL A 693 -41.82 6.73 16.10
C VAL A 693 -41.55 8.22 15.99
N PHE A 694 -42.59 8.97 15.61
CA PHE A 694 -42.61 10.43 15.67
C PHE A 694 -43.77 10.89 16.54
N GLN A 695 -43.45 11.49 17.65
CA GLN A 695 -44.45 12.00 18.61
C GLN A 695 -43.93 13.29 19.27
N ASP A 696 -44.77 14.27 19.48
CA ASP A 696 -44.47 15.54 20.14
C ASP A 696 -43.23 16.26 19.54
N ASP A 697 -43.16 16.32 18.20
CA ASP A 697 -42.03 16.87 17.40
C ASP A 697 -40.67 16.18 17.62
N HIS A 698 -40.66 14.99 18.24
CA HIS A 698 -39.46 14.18 18.49
C HIS A 698 -39.52 12.86 17.74
N TYR A 699 -38.33 12.42 17.24
CA TYR A 699 -38.12 11.10 16.69
C TYR A 699 -37.40 10.24 17.72
N TYR A 700 -37.86 9.00 17.89
CA TYR A 700 -37.20 8.00 18.72
C TYR A 700 -37.47 6.60 18.19
N PHE A 701 -36.62 5.65 18.57
CA PHE A 701 -36.86 4.24 18.30
C PHE A 701 -37.57 3.57 19.46
N ARG A 702 -38.58 2.76 19.14
CA ARG A 702 -39.18 1.81 20.06
C ARG A 702 -38.56 0.45 19.78
N PHE A 703 -38.09 -0.22 20.84
CA PHE A 703 -37.39 -1.52 20.73
C PHE A 703 -38.30 -2.63 21.23
N GLY A 704 -38.40 -3.75 20.46
CA GLY A 704 -39.03 -5.00 20.83
C GLY A 704 -37.97 -6.05 21.18
N GLU A 705 -38.39 -7.17 21.71
CA GLU A 705 -37.52 -8.28 22.16
C GLU A 705 -36.70 -8.93 21.02
N ALA A 706 -37.19 -8.85 19.78
CA ALA A 706 -36.51 -9.44 18.63
C ALA A 706 -35.29 -8.64 18.15
N PHE A 707 -35.13 -7.37 18.55
CA PHE A 707 -34.04 -6.50 18.10
C PHE A 707 -32.83 -6.56 19.04
N PHE A 708 -31.66 -6.79 18.48
CA PHE A 708 -30.39 -6.75 19.20
C PHE A 708 -29.57 -5.52 18.81
N CYS A 709 -28.99 -4.87 19.82
CA CYS A 709 -27.97 -3.84 19.60
C CYS A 709 -26.94 -3.88 20.73
N ASP A 710 -25.67 -4.06 20.36
CA ASP A 710 -24.56 -4.15 21.33
C ASP A 710 -24.42 -2.89 22.18
N PHE A 711 -24.53 -1.73 21.60
CA PHE A 711 -24.55 -0.44 22.31
C PHE A 711 -25.72 -0.37 23.32
N CYS A 712 -26.92 -0.80 22.94
CA CYS A 712 -28.08 -0.80 23.82
C CYS A 712 -27.86 -1.73 25.02
N VAL A 713 -27.33 -2.94 24.77
CA VAL A 713 -27.01 -3.91 25.83
C VAL A 713 -25.97 -3.36 26.80
N LEU A 714 -24.92 -2.74 26.30
CA LEU A 714 -23.87 -2.16 27.14
C LEU A 714 -24.37 -0.92 27.89
N SER A 715 -25.15 -0.03 27.24
CA SER A 715 -25.72 1.17 27.86
C SER A 715 -26.71 0.83 28.98
N ASP A 716 -27.56 -0.18 28.77
CA ASP A 716 -28.51 -0.67 29.79
C ASP A 716 -27.77 -1.29 31.00
N PHE A 717 -26.72 -2.08 30.72
CA PHE A 717 -25.85 -2.63 31.76
C PHE A 717 -25.18 -1.52 32.59
N MET A 718 -24.66 -0.50 31.95
CA MET A 718 -24.02 0.63 32.63
C MET A 718 -25.02 1.54 33.35
N GLY A 719 -26.31 1.60 32.90
CA GLY A 719 -27.36 2.42 33.48
C GLY A 719 -27.97 1.90 34.76
N ARG A 720 -28.03 0.61 34.94
CA ARG A 720 -28.50 -0.03 36.18
C ARG A 720 -27.42 0.13 37.27
N SER A 721 -27.73 0.86 38.29
CA SER A 721 -26.88 1.32 39.38
C SER A 721 -25.87 0.29 39.89
N GLY A 722 -24.69 0.25 39.28
CA GLY A 722 -23.52 -0.54 39.72
C GLY A 722 -23.50 -2.03 39.31
N PRO A 723 -22.35 -2.70 39.34
CA PRO A 723 -22.16 -4.07 38.85
C PRO A 723 -22.69 -5.18 39.81
N LEU A 724 -23.80 -4.95 40.52
CA LEU A 724 -24.27 -5.84 41.60
C LEU A 724 -25.12 -7.04 41.16
N ALA A 725 -25.56 -7.13 39.93
CA ALA A 725 -26.27 -8.32 39.44
C ALA A 725 -25.75 -8.77 38.07
N GLY A 726 -24.74 -9.61 38.07
CA GLY A 726 -24.30 -10.35 36.91
C GLY A 726 -22.92 -10.05 36.32
N GLY A 727 -22.10 -9.20 36.91
CA GLY A 727 -20.68 -8.97 36.55
C GLY A 727 -20.35 -8.80 35.06
N TRP A 728 -19.08 -8.75 34.75
CA TRP A 728 -18.58 -8.80 33.36
C TRP A 728 -18.62 -10.24 32.82
N THR A 729 -19.61 -10.54 31.98
CA THR A 729 -19.72 -11.87 31.35
C THR A 729 -18.80 -11.93 30.10
N PRO A 730 -18.35 -13.13 29.70
CA PRO A 730 -17.57 -13.31 28.47
C PRO A 730 -18.25 -12.71 27.24
N ASP A 731 -19.57 -12.77 27.13
CA ASP A 731 -20.32 -12.24 26.01
C ASP A 731 -20.25 -10.70 25.97
N ARG A 732 -20.39 -10.01 27.10
CA ARG A 732 -20.25 -8.55 27.18
C ARG A 732 -18.83 -8.12 26.82
N LEU A 733 -17.81 -8.83 27.27
CA LEU A 733 -16.42 -8.54 26.90
C LEU A 733 -16.17 -8.76 25.41
N ARG A 734 -16.80 -9.76 24.79
CA ARG A 734 -16.75 -9.97 23.33
C ARG A 734 -17.35 -8.80 22.55
N LEU A 735 -18.44 -8.20 23.01
CA LEU A 735 -19.01 -7.02 22.36
C LEU A 735 -18.03 -5.86 22.36
N ILE A 736 -17.36 -5.61 23.49
CA ILE A 736 -16.35 -4.55 23.62
C ILE A 736 -15.11 -4.85 22.77
N ALA A 737 -14.74 -6.12 22.63
CA ALA A 737 -13.58 -6.54 21.82
C ALA A 737 -13.71 -6.22 20.33
N ARG A 738 -14.90 -5.86 19.83
CA ARG A 738 -15.14 -5.38 18.48
C ARG A 738 -14.46 -4.03 18.18
N GLY A 739 -14.17 -3.23 19.21
CA GLY A 739 -13.48 -1.94 19.05
C GLY A 739 -14.19 -0.76 19.73
N PRO A 740 -13.69 0.46 19.54
CA PRO A 740 -14.30 1.66 20.09
C PRO A 740 -15.68 1.92 19.50
N LEU A 741 -16.53 2.67 20.20
CA LEU A 741 -17.89 2.98 19.72
C LEU A 741 -17.84 3.73 18.38
N LEU A 742 -18.49 3.17 17.34
CA LEU A 742 -18.56 3.76 15.99
C LEU A 742 -17.16 4.11 15.45
N GLY A 743 -16.24 3.16 15.51
CA GLY A 743 -14.84 3.34 15.09
C GLY A 743 -14.67 3.73 13.62
N ASP A 744 -15.64 3.37 12.76
CA ASP A 744 -15.69 3.72 11.34
C ASP A 744 -16.42 5.06 11.05
N MET A 745 -16.92 5.78 12.07
CA MET A 745 -17.67 7.02 11.93
C MET A 745 -16.97 8.20 12.62
N PRO A 746 -16.05 8.90 11.94
CA PRO A 746 -15.25 9.99 12.53
C PRO A 746 -15.98 11.34 12.51
N GLU A 747 -17.27 11.41 12.85
CA GLU A 747 -18.06 12.62 12.74
C GLU A 747 -18.18 13.35 14.06
N SER A 748 -17.77 14.63 14.06
CA SER A 748 -17.82 15.53 15.23
C SER A 748 -19.21 15.66 15.88
N VAL A 749 -20.27 15.37 15.13
CA VAL A 749 -21.66 15.40 15.63
C VAL A 749 -21.91 14.33 16.70
N LEU A 750 -21.11 13.27 16.74
CA LEU A 750 -21.23 12.13 17.64
C LEU A 750 -20.14 12.07 18.72
N ASP A 751 -19.13 12.94 18.65
CA ASP A 751 -17.96 12.89 19.54
C ASP A 751 -18.32 12.98 21.02
N ASP A 752 -19.26 13.84 21.38
CA ASP A 752 -19.73 13.96 22.76
C ASP A 752 -20.31 12.65 23.30
N PHE A 753 -21.08 11.93 22.47
CA PHE A 753 -21.66 10.64 22.85
C PHE A 753 -20.61 9.54 22.94
N LYS A 754 -19.69 9.51 22.00
CA LYS A 754 -18.59 8.54 21.99
C LYS A 754 -17.76 8.71 23.26
N SER A 755 -17.24 9.91 23.49
CA SER A 755 -16.38 10.20 24.64
C SER A 755 -17.06 9.87 25.97
N HIS A 756 -18.32 10.28 26.13
CA HIS A 756 -19.06 10.01 27.37
C HIS A 756 -19.32 8.51 27.61
N PHE A 757 -19.64 7.78 26.55
CA PHE A 757 -19.85 6.33 26.62
C PHE A 757 -18.55 5.59 26.92
N GLU A 758 -17.47 5.90 26.23
CA GLU A 758 -16.15 5.27 26.35
C GLU A 758 -15.52 5.55 27.73
N GLU A 759 -15.60 6.81 28.19
CA GLU A 759 -15.14 7.18 29.53
C GLU A 759 -15.87 6.39 30.63
N ARG A 760 -17.19 6.27 30.51
CA ARG A 760 -18.00 5.50 31.45
C ARG A 760 -17.68 4.00 31.42
N LEU A 761 -17.48 3.45 30.20
CA LEU A 761 -17.13 2.06 30.01
C LEU A 761 -15.76 1.74 30.63
N ILE A 762 -14.76 2.57 30.35
CA ILE A 762 -13.40 2.45 30.93
C ILE A 762 -13.46 2.58 32.45
N GLY A 763 -14.27 3.54 32.95
CA GLY A 763 -14.48 3.74 34.39
C GLY A 763 -15.00 2.49 35.12
N LEU A 764 -15.77 1.63 34.45
CA LEU A 764 -16.25 0.34 35.00
C LEU A 764 -15.27 -0.81 34.77
N LEU A 765 -14.50 -0.81 33.68
CA LEU A 765 -13.53 -1.86 33.36
C LEU A 765 -12.27 -1.79 34.25
N ILE A 766 -11.79 -0.60 34.61
CA ILE A 766 -10.60 -0.42 35.45
C ILE A 766 -10.74 -1.08 36.84
N PRO A 767 -11.82 -0.85 37.60
CA PRO A 767 -11.99 -1.53 38.90
C PRO A 767 -12.04 -3.04 38.78
N GLU A 768 -12.69 -3.57 37.75
CA GLU A 768 -12.76 -5.02 37.54
C GLU A 768 -11.40 -5.62 37.16
N MET A 769 -10.63 -4.95 36.30
CA MET A 769 -9.27 -5.32 35.95
C MET A 769 -8.39 -5.42 37.21
N LYS A 770 -8.49 -4.44 38.13
CA LYS A 770 -7.77 -4.38 39.38
C LYS A 770 -8.17 -5.55 40.29
N ARG A 771 -9.47 -5.76 40.45
CA ARG A 771 -10.03 -6.84 41.27
C ARG A 771 -9.53 -8.21 40.80
N LEU A 772 -9.55 -8.49 39.53
CA LEU A 772 -9.04 -9.73 38.95
C LEU A 772 -7.54 -9.88 39.18
N TYR A 773 -6.78 -8.83 38.98
CA TYR A 773 -5.33 -8.87 39.24
C TYR A 773 -5.01 -9.17 40.68
N GLU A 774 -5.70 -8.55 41.66
CA GLU A 774 -5.55 -8.77 43.09
C GLU A 774 -6.00 -10.17 43.51
N ALA A 775 -7.00 -10.75 42.85
CA ALA A 775 -7.45 -12.12 43.05
C ALA A 775 -6.47 -13.17 42.46
N GLY A 776 -5.43 -12.75 41.74
CA GLY A 776 -4.47 -13.66 41.09
C GLY A 776 -4.90 -14.16 39.71
N ASP A 777 -6.03 -13.68 39.19
CA ASP A 777 -6.57 -14.00 37.86
C ASP A 777 -5.89 -13.13 36.77
N PHE A 778 -4.58 -13.35 36.60
CA PHE A 778 -3.76 -12.49 35.75
C PHE A 778 -4.16 -12.51 34.28
N LYS A 779 -4.66 -13.66 33.78
CA LYS A 779 -5.06 -13.76 32.36
C LYS A 779 -6.32 -12.93 32.05
N PRO A 780 -7.44 -13.06 32.78
CA PRO A 780 -8.60 -12.18 32.63
C PRO A 780 -8.27 -10.70 32.87
N ALA A 781 -7.42 -10.38 33.86
CA ALA A 781 -6.98 -9.01 34.08
C ALA A 781 -6.22 -8.43 32.90
N GLN A 782 -5.35 -9.22 32.26
CA GLN A 782 -4.62 -8.83 31.04
C GLN A 782 -5.58 -8.61 29.87
N ASP A 783 -6.59 -9.47 29.72
CA ASP A 783 -7.55 -9.36 28.62
C ASP A 783 -8.40 -8.09 28.76
N ILE A 784 -8.86 -7.74 29.97
CA ILE A 784 -9.53 -6.45 30.22
C ILE A 784 -8.60 -5.27 29.97
N ALA A 785 -7.35 -5.33 30.41
CA ALA A 785 -6.36 -4.28 30.13
C ALA A 785 -6.19 -4.04 28.60
N LYS A 786 -6.13 -5.09 27.83
CA LYS A 786 -6.07 -4.99 26.36
C LYS A 786 -7.34 -4.38 25.77
N LEU A 787 -8.53 -4.73 26.28
CA LEU A 787 -9.78 -4.13 25.83
C LEU A 787 -9.81 -2.62 26.08
N ILE A 788 -9.35 -2.19 27.26
CA ILE A 788 -9.26 -0.76 27.56
C ILE A 788 -8.31 -0.06 26.58
N LEU A 789 -7.14 -0.66 26.27
CA LEU A 789 -6.18 -0.10 25.33
C LEU A 789 -6.66 -0.12 23.86
N THR A 790 -7.66 -0.92 23.52
CA THR A 790 -8.33 -0.88 22.21
C THR A 790 -9.24 0.35 22.10
N ILE A 791 -9.85 0.79 23.21
CA ILE A 791 -10.72 1.97 23.27
C ILE A 791 -9.88 3.24 23.44
N ASP A 792 -9.00 3.25 24.44
CA ASP A 792 -8.07 4.33 24.75
C ASP A 792 -6.62 3.80 24.71
N SER A 793 -5.97 3.97 23.58
CA SER A 793 -4.63 3.42 23.29
C SER A 793 -3.53 3.92 24.23
N PHE A 794 -3.78 5.00 24.96
CA PHE A 794 -2.81 5.63 25.86
C PHE A 794 -3.20 5.59 27.33
N ASN A 795 -4.12 4.70 27.69
CA ASN A 795 -4.55 4.54 29.07
C ASN A 795 -3.43 3.97 29.95
N GLU A 796 -2.87 4.79 30.81
CA GLU A 796 -1.70 4.43 31.65
C GLU A 796 -2.02 3.33 32.69
N GLU A 797 -3.24 3.34 33.23
CA GLU A 797 -3.63 2.33 34.22
C GLU A 797 -3.80 0.95 33.55
N ALA A 798 -4.38 0.91 32.35
CA ALA A 798 -4.48 -0.31 31.57
C ALA A 798 -3.10 -0.83 31.16
N LEU A 799 -2.20 0.05 30.72
CA LEU A 799 -0.81 -0.31 30.42
C LEU A 799 -0.15 -0.97 31.62
N LYS A 800 -0.26 -0.34 32.78
CA LYS A 800 0.36 -0.86 34.03
C LYS A 800 -0.10 -2.29 34.34
N TYR A 801 -1.39 -2.54 34.33
CA TYR A 801 -1.92 -3.87 34.63
C TYR A 801 -1.69 -4.88 33.50
N GLN A 802 -1.66 -4.43 32.24
CA GLN A 802 -1.23 -5.26 31.13
C GLN A 802 0.22 -5.74 31.31
N LEU A 803 1.14 -4.84 31.65
CA LEU A 803 2.55 -5.15 31.86
C LEU A 803 2.78 -6.04 33.09
N LYS A 804 2.12 -5.74 34.22
CA LYS A 804 2.19 -6.54 35.45
C LYS A 804 1.64 -7.94 35.24
N SER A 805 0.49 -8.09 34.61
CA SER A 805 -0.11 -9.39 34.26
C SER A 805 0.76 -10.15 33.27
N CYS A 806 1.27 -9.49 32.22
CA CYS A 806 2.16 -10.11 31.26
C CYS A 806 3.44 -10.64 31.90
N ARG A 807 4.03 -9.89 32.83
CA ARG A 807 5.19 -10.33 33.61
C ARG A 807 4.91 -11.60 34.38
N ARG A 808 3.72 -11.73 35.01
CA ARG A 808 3.30 -12.92 35.78
C ARG A 808 3.05 -14.12 34.87
N LEU A 809 2.46 -13.92 33.69
CA LEU A 809 2.05 -15.01 32.81
C LEU A 809 3.17 -15.48 31.85
N LYS A 810 3.98 -14.56 31.32
CA LYS A 810 4.91 -14.81 30.22
C LYS A 810 6.36 -14.40 30.52
N GLY A 811 6.61 -13.74 31.66
CA GLY A 811 7.93 -13.27 32.04
C GLY A 811 8.25 -11.83 31.66
N ILE A 812 9.42 -11.36 32.09
CA ILE A 812 9.81 -9.95 32.01
C ILE A 812 10.08 -9.48 30.56
N GLU A 813 10.62 -10.36 29.71
CA GLU A 813 10.93 -10.02 28.31
C GLU A 813 9.67 -9.71 27.51
N TYR A 814 8.62 -10.50 27.66
CA TYR A 814 7.34 -10.23 26.98
C TYR A 814 6.69 -8.95 27.51
N SER A 815 6.80 -8.68 28.81
CA SER A 815 6.31 -7.44 29.39
C SER A 815 7.08 -6.22 28.85
N ARG A 816 8.40 -6.31 28.71
CA ARG A 816 9.23 -5.26 28.13
C ARG A 816 8.87 -4.99 26.67
N LYS A 817 8.67 -6.04 25.88
CA LYS A 817 8.22 -5.90 24.49
C LYS A 817 6.87 -5.15 24.36
N ALA A 818 5.92 -5.45 25.24
CA ALA A 818 4.63 -4.76 25.26
C ALA A 818 4.79 -3.27 25.65
N TYR A 819 5.70 -2.95 26.58
CA TYR A 819 6.03 -1.58 26.93
C TYR A 819 6.68 -0.83 25.74
N ASP A 820 7.64 -1.45 25.05
CA ASP A 820 8.30 -0.84 23.90
C ASP A 820 7.32 -0.55 22.75
N GLN A 821 6.35 -1.44 22.51
CA GLN A 821 5.29 -1.21 21.53
C GLN A 821 4.41 -0.02 21.89
N PHE A 822 4.03 0.08 23.18
CA PHE A 822 3.23 1.21 23.66
C PHE A 822 3.99 2.54 23.52
N THR A 823 5.24 2.60 23.98
CA THR A 823 6.06 3.83 23.94
C THR A 823 6.32 4.30 22.51
N GLN A 824 6.57 3.39 21.58
CA GLN A 824 6.68 3.72 20.16
C GLN A 824 5.37 4.28 19.59
N GLY A 825 4.24 3.68 19.93
CA GLY A 825 2.92 4.18 19.54
C GLY A 825 2.63 5.57 20.12
N TYR A 826 2.96 5.76 21.39
CA TYR A 826 2.79 7.02 22.11
C TYR A 826 3.61 8.14 21.48
N GLU A 827 4.92 7.93 21.27
CA GLU A 827 5.82 8.89 20.65
C GLU A 827 5.40 9.22 19.20
N LYS A 828 5.01 8.22 18.45
CA LYS A 828 4.53 8.40 17.06
C LYS A 828 3.26 9.25 16.98
N SER A 829 2.35 9.10 17.93
CA SER A 829 1.04 9.78 17.91
C SER A 829 1.07 11.15 18.56
N LEU A 830 1.84 11.34 19.61
CA LEU A 830 1.88 12.57 20.39
C LEU A 830 3.14 13.41 20.16
N GLY A 831 4.15 12.89 19.45
CA GLY A 831 5.39 13.60 19.15
C GLY A 831 6.33 13.79 20.34
N VAL A 832 6.05 13.14 21.47
CA VAL A 832 6.84 13.22 22.72
C VAL A 832 7.10 11.83 23.27
N ALA A 833 8.29 11.59 23.81
CA ALA A 833 8.63 10.32 24.41
C ALA A 833 7.80 10.07 25.69
N TYR A 834 7.39 8.83 25.91
CA TYR A 834 6.67 8.45 27.13
C TYR A 834 7.56 8.58 28.36
N HIS A 835 7.11 9.27 29.38
CA HIS A 835 7.94 9.75 30.48
C HIS A 835 8.18 8.76 31.62
N VAL A 836 7.41 7.66 31.71
CA VAL A 836 7.54 6.69 32.81
C VAL A 836 8.30 5.45 32.33
N SER A 837 9.44 5.15 32.95
CA SER A 837 10.26 3.99 32.58
C SER A 837 9.58 2.65 32.90
N PHE A 838 9.91 1.62 32.15
CA PHE A 838 9.41 0.25 32.33
C PHE A 838 9.53 -0.26 33.77
N ASP A 839 10.72 -0.09 34.36
CA ASP A 839 11.00 -0.61 35.71
C ASP A 839 10.13 0.05 36.80
N LYS A 840 9.75 1.31 36.59
CA LYS A 840 8.86 2.05 37.50
C LYS A 840 7.41 1.58 37.42
N ILE A 841 6.99 1.13 36.25
CA ILE A 841 5.61 0.65 36.04
C ILE A 841 5.40 -0.77 36.59
N VAL A 842 6.39 -1.65 36.44
CA VAL A 842 6.26 -3.06 36.81
C VAL A 842 6.66 -3.37 38.26
N GLN A 843 7.25 -2.40 38.99
CA GLN A 843 7.40 -2.47 40.44
C GLN A 843 6.01 -2.48 41.10
#